data_26e2f950b9c14e303b0cd7be709f741b
#
_entry.id   26e2f950b9c14e303b0cd7be709f741b
#
_cell.length_a   1.000
_cell.length_b   1.000
_cell.length_c   1.000
_cell.angle_alpha   90.00
_cell.angle_beta   90.00
_cell.angle_gamma   90.00
#
_symmetry.space_group_name_H-M   'P 1'
#
loop_
_entity.id
_entity.type
_entity.pdbx_description
1 polymer ?
#
loop_
_entity_poly.entity_id
_entity_poly.type
_entity_poly.pdbx_seq_one_letter_code
_entity_poly.pdbx_strand_id
1 'polypeptide(L)'
;MPQFQQWSAFLTTWQELQVRQQRSLIVLKACESTYIQAIPALVGHSQVSGISVNVPELSIDGIADIQPQQAKQYLGRNHNIFIYQAIDEFNINSFCALCGTLVAGGLAVIIVPDQQAWAQCLDKQAKGYGYSQELIASPFRSWWQGIWDNHHGVMILSAQAQGEAQRLSHSLPAIAQFKVDPNLALNPDQDAVVKAVTNLVSTEQTIFWLSGARGRGKTVALAAALSALVKQGVPTIITSAASQSASSVLQQHSLDYSLDSPFIAIDQLLDLVPKPSQHAQLVVVEEAASLPMALLQALMARYSRLVLVSTQDGYEGTGQGLAIKLPLIARREGFTLEYMELTKPMRWLAADPLEDLLQQSFLVKQLPAVAKQCDFSELSHSVVAGQNLIDQPSLLEQIYSLLTLAHYQTSPQDLRLLLDHPDLSIHIWLNRQYQLIGVACVLAEGSLASSLTTAIARGERRIQGHLLPQILAQQAGLAAAATLNMRRIQRIAVHPDSQQRGLGKQMLNQLYDYYCQVEQIDCLGASFAAEPEVVRFWLASGYSPVWAGQRLDSATALPSVQVVLPISQIAQEHTNLLQAHLFYYCLAIEPAWQSPLAKEINDLIRPSFKPVNTAFLADLIAQVGAAKGNVYAIKPYLYQRLLRAQELPNNALVWLDNYWQAKLTQKQFVALTRDLVVEWYDNDGDDLSEWC
;
A
#
# COMPACT_ATOMS: atom_id res chain seq x y z
N MET A 1 -4.30 -25.16 41.05
CA MET A 1 -5.11 -25.15 39.82
C MET A 1 -6.46 -24.41 39.97
N PRO A 2 -6.58 -23.32 40.72
CA PRO A 2 -7.83 -22.55 40.77
C PRO A 2 -8.03 -21.54 39.66
N GLN A 3 -7.04 -21.35 38.79
CA GLN A 3 -7.00 -20.27 37.76
C GLN A 3 -7.80 -20.58 36.49
N PHE A 4 -8.42 -21.76 36.36
CA PHE A 4 -8.97 -22.23 35.08
C PHE A 4 -10.47 -22.48 35.04
N GLN A 5 -11.27 -21.96 35.97
CA GLN A 5 -12.73 -22.02 35.83
C GLN A 5 -13.24 -21.27 34.59
N GLN A 6 -12.51 -20.21 34.17
CA GLN A 6 -12.80 -19.48 32.93
C GLN A 6 -12.53 -20.31 31.67
N TRP A 7 -11.59 -21.25 31.73
CA TRP A 7 -11.22 -22.11 30.62
C TRP A 7 -12.30 -23.14 30.25
N SER A 8 -13.05 -23.65 31.22
CA SER A 8 -14.14 -24.56 30.89
C SER A 8 -15.25 -23.87 30.11
N ALA A 9 -15.59 -22.64 30.47
CA ALA A 9 -16.56 -21.83 29.74
C ALA A 9 -16.04 -21.49 28.32
N PHE A 10 -14.76 -21.18 28.22
CA PHE A 10 -14.10 -20.92 26.92
C PHE A 10 -14.14 -22.15 26.01
N LEU A 11 -13.72 -23.33 26.49
CA LEU A 11 -13.74 -24.57 25.72
C LEU A 11 -15.14 -24.90 25.21
N THR A 12 -16.15 -24.71 26.07
CA THR A 12 -17.56 -24.89 25.69
C THR A 12 -17.94 -23.94 24.55
N THR A 13 -17.59 -22.65 24.66
CA THR A 13 -17.88 -21.66 23.60
C THR A 13 -17.13 -21.96 22.32
N TRP A 14 -15.87 -22.40 22.41
CA TRP A 14 -15.12 -22.81 21.21
C TRP A 14 -15.75 -24.02 20.53
N GLN A 15 -16.16 -25.03 21.29
CA GLN A 15 -16.91 -26.19 20.76
C GLN A 15 -18.21 -25.74 20.07
N GLU A 16 -18.93 -24.78 20.66
CA GLU A 16 -20.12 -24.19 20.04
C GLU A 16 -19.79 -23.46 18.73
N LEU A 17 -18.70 -22.67 18.66
CA LEU A 17 -18.25 -22.01 17.47
C LEU A 17 -17.82 -22.99 16.35
N GLN A 18 -17.17 -24.11 16.73
CA GLN A 18 -16.84 -25.18 15.79
C GLN A 18 -18.10 -25.83 15.22
N VAL A 19 -19.08 -26.13 16.06
CA VAL A 19 -20.39 -26.67 15.64
C VAL A 19 -21.12 -25.68 14.72
N ARG A 20 -21.05 -24.40 15.03
CA ARG A 20 -21.65 -23.32 14.22
C ARG A 20 -20.82 -22.92 12.99
N GLN A 21 -19.62 -23.44 12.84
CA GLN A 21 -18.68 -23.07 11.76
C GLN A 21 -18.39 -21.56 11.70
N GLN A 22 -18.33 -20.90 12.84
CA GLN A 22 -18.05 -19.48 13.02
C GLN A 22 -16.67 -19.27 13.64
N ARG A 23 -16.02 -18.16 13.31
CA ARG A 23 -14.73 -17.74 13.84
C ARG A 23 -14.93 -16.64 14.89
N SER A 24 -13.99 -16.52 15.83
CA SER A 24 -14.05 -15.52 16.89
C SER A 24 -12.68 -14.95 17.22
N LEU A 25 -12.68 -13.79 17.88
CA LEU A 25 -11.50 -13.18 18.49
C LEU A 25 -11.51 -13.43 20.01
N ILE A 26 -10.36 -13.87 20.51
CA ILE A 26 -10.07 -13.93 21.93
C ILE A 26 -9.03 -12.87 22.27
N VAL A 27 -9.35 -12.00 23.20
CA VAL A 27 -8.41 -11.07 23.82
C VAL A 27 -7.93 -11.68 25.12
N LEU A 28 -6.68 -12.10 25.17
CA LEU A 28 -6.04 -12.66 26.35
C LEU A 28 -5.25 -11.56 27.06
N LYS A 29 -5.75 -11.09 28.20
CA LYS A 29 -5.03 -10.15 29.09
C LYS A 29 -4.07 -10.95 29.94
N ALA A 30 -2.77 -10.86 29.67
CA ALA A 30 -1.76 -11.68 30.35
C ALA A 30 -0.38 -11.01 30.33
N CYS A 31 0.44 -11.34 31.34
CA CYS A 31 1.88 -11.10 31.28
C CYS A 31 2.60 -12.30 30.63
N GLU A 32 3.88 -12.12 30.29
CA GLU A 32 4.68 -13.12 29.56
C GLU A 32 4.65 -14.50 30.25
N SER A 33 4.89 -14.56 31.54
CA SER A 33 4.91 -15.82 32.32
C SER A 33 3.54 -16.54 32.36
N THR A 34 2.46 -15.81 32.14
CA THR A 34 1.10 -16.34 32.25
C THR A 34 0.57 -16.88 30.92
N TYR A 35 0.84 -16.21 29.79
CA TYR A 35 0.33 -16.69 28.49
C TYR A 35 1.10 -17.94 28.00
N ILE A 36 2.39 -18.05 28.31
CA ILE A 36 3.20 -19.25 27.98
C ILE A 36 2.59 -20.51 28.60
N GLN A 37 2.00 -20.39 29.80
CA GLN A 37 1.33 -21.50 30.46
C GLN A 37 -0.13 -21.70 29.95
N ALA A 38 -0.82 -20.64 29.64
CA ALA A 38 -2.21 -20.63 29.24
C ALA A 38 -2.45 -21.20 27.84
N ILE A 39 -1.64 -20.81 26.87
CA ILE A 39 -1.84 -21.18 25.47
C ILE A 39 -1.67 -22.70 25.22
N PRO A 40 -0.64 -23.41 25.76
CA PRO A 40 -0.57 -24.87 25.62
C PRO A 40 -1.78 -25.60 26.19
N ALA A 41 -2.35 -25.10 27.31
CA ALA A 41 -3.59 -25.67 27.87
C ALA A 41 -4.81 -25.43 26.97
N LEU A 42 -4.81 -24.34 26.20
CA LEU A 42 -5.83 -23.97 25.23
C LEU A 42 -5.81 -24.89 24.01
N VAL A 43 -4.60 -25.22 23.53
CA VAL A 43 -4.35 -25.94 22.29
C VAL A 43 -4.19 -27.45 22.52
N GLY A 44 -3.81 -27.89 23.73
CA GLY A 44 -3.31 -29.23 24.05
C GLY A 44 -4.32 -30.37 23.92
N HIS A 45 -5.55 -30.15 23.49
CA HIS A 45 -6.58 -31.18 23.37
C HIS A 45 -7.03 -31.49 21.93
N SER A 46 -6.43 -30.85 20.91
CA SER A 46 -6.80 -31.06 19.50
C SER A 46 -5.59 -31.08 18.60
N GLN A 47 -5.63 -31.83 17.50
CA GLN A 47 -4.69 -31.68 16.40
C GLN A 47 -4.91 -30.30 15.77
N VAL A 48 -4.09 -29.32 16.16
CA VAL A 48 -4.23 -27.93 15.74
C VAL A 48 -3.17 -27.61 14.71
N SER A 49 -3.59 -27.05 13.59
CA SER A 49 -2.71 -26.38 12.64
C SER A 49 -2.83 -24.87 12.83
N GLY A 50 -1.71 -24.21 13.13
CA GLY A 50 -1.77 -22.80 13.49
C GLY A 50 -0.50 -22.01 13.24
N ILE A 51 -0.60 -20.73 13.55
CA ILE A 51 0.49 -19.77 13.45
C ILE A 51 0.58 -18.99 14.77
N SER A 52 1.81 -18.75 15.26
CA SER A 52 2.07 -17.75 16.28
C SER A 52 2.87 -16.59 15.70
N VAL A 53 2.67 -15.39 16.22
CA VAL A 53 3.38 -14.18 15.82
C VAL A 53 3.95 -13.50 17.05
N ASN A 54 5.25 -13.28 17.04
CA ASN A 54 6.00 -12.70 18.16
C ASN A 54 5.89 -13.52 19.47
N VAL A 55 5.80 -14.84 19.39
CA VAL A 55 5.70 -15.76 20.54
C VAL A 55 6.81 -16.83 20.49
N PRO A 56 8.10 -16.46 20.44
CA PRO A 56 9.19 -17.40 20.17
C PRO A 56 9.35 -18.47 21.23
N GLU A 57 8.87 -18.25 22.45
CA GLU A 57 8.97 -19.20 23.56
C GLU A 57 7.86 -20.26 23.55
N LEU A 58 6.88 -20.11 22.65
CA LEU A 58 5.76 -21.02 22.52
C LEU A 58 6.11 -22.15 21.55
N SER A 59 6.57 -23.28 22.07
CA SER A 59 6.78 -24.49 21.27
C SER A 59 5.56 -25.41 21.39
N ILE A 60 4.69 -25.43 20.37
CA ILE A 60 3.52 -26.29 20.28
C ILE A 60 3.55 -27.01 18.93
N ASP A 61 3.39 -28.31 18.94
CA ASP A 61 3.30 -29.11 17.71
C ASP A 61 2.14 -28.63 16.83
N GLY A 62 2.45 -28.40 15.55
CA GLY A 62 1.46 -27.93 14.57
C GLY A 62 1.28 -26.40 14.53
N ILE A 63 2.01 -25.62 15.34
CA ILE A 63 2.03 -24.16 15.31
C ILE A 63 3.39 -23.66 14.85
N ALA A 64 3.42 -22.86 13.78
CA ALA A 64 4.63 -22.24 13.27
C ALA A 64 4.75 -20.79 13.81
N ASP A 65 5.86 -20.46 14.46
CA ASP A 65 6.15 -19.09 14.88
C ASP A 65 6.73 -18.28 13.70
N ILE A 66 6.18 -17.08 13.47
CA ILE A 66 6.56 -16.21 12.37
C ILE A 66 6.72 -14.76 12.81
N GLN A 67 7.48 -14.01 12.03
CA GLN A 67 7.52 -12.55 12.16
C GLN A 67 6.33 -11.89 11.45
N PRO A 68 5.84 -10.71 11.91
CA PRO A 68 4.71 -10.03 11.28
C PRO A 68 4.86 -9.83 9.77
N GLN A 69 6.07 -9.56 9.27
CA GLN A 69 6.35 -9.32 7.86
C GLN A 69 6.13 -10.57 6.98
N GLN A 70 6.18 -11.76 7.58
CA GLN A 70 5.99 -13.04 6.89
C GLN A 70 4.50 -13.43 6.73
N ALA A 71 3.58 -12.72 7.39
CA ALA A 71 2.14 -13.05 7.39
C ALA A 71 1.57 -13.22 5.97
N LYS A 72 2.03 -12.42 5.01
CA LYS A 72 1.59 -12.49 3.61
C LYS A 72 1.92 -13.83 2.93
N GLN A 73 2.98 -14.53 3.35
CA GLN A 73 3.39 -15.82 2.78
C GLN A 73 2.44 -16.97 3.18
N TYR A 74 1.61 -16.73 4.20
CA TYR A 74 0.63 -17.70 4.69
C TYR A 74 -0.77 -17.49 4.10
N LEU A 75 -0.95 -16.45 3.30
CA LEU A 75 -2.22 -16.21 2.61
C LEU A 75 -2.55 -17.39 1.67
N GLY A 76 -3.81 -17.78 1.67
CA GLY A 76 -4.28 -18.96 0.92
C GLY A 76 -4.18 -20.29 1.68
N ARG A 77 -3.43 -20.37 2.78
CA ARG A 77 -3.39 -21.55 3.66
C ARG A 77 -4.58 -21.55 4.61
N ASN A 78 -4.85 -22.73 5.21
CA ASN A 78 -5.93 -22.95 6.15
C ASN A 78 -5.38 -23.27 7.53
N HIS A 79 -5.82 -22.52 8.55
CA HIS A 79 -5.41 -22.69 9.95
C HIS A 79 -6.63 -22.72 10.86
N ASN A 80 -6.52 -23.47 11.96
CA ASN A 80 -7.58 -23.53 12.99
C ASN A 80 -7.41 -22.43 14.04
N ILE A 81 -6.16 -21.97 14.25
CA ILE A 81 -5.84 -20.96 15.24
C ILE A 81 -4.69 -20.08 14.75
N PHE A 82 -4.73 -18.80 15.10
CA PHE A 82 -3.51 -18.02 15.14
C PHE A 82 -3.41 -17.22 16.45
N ILE A 83 -2.20 -17.02 16.93
CA ILE A 83 -1.90 -16.39 18.20
C ILE A 83 -0.99 -15.20 17.91
N TYR A 84 -1.39 -14.00 18.34
CA TYR A 84 -0.65 -12.78 18.12
C TYR A 84 -0.28 -12.12 19.46
N GLN A 85 1.02 -12.08 19.78
CA GLN A 85 1.47 -11.30 20.94
C GLN A 85 1.56 -9.82 20.52
N ALA A 86 0.73 -8.98 21.14
CA ALA A 86 0.58 -7.56 20.83
C ALA A 86 1.01 -6.65 22.01
N ILE A 87 1.79 -7.16 22.95
CA ILE A 87 2.23 -6.41 24.13
C ILE A 87 3.20 -5.30 23.69
N ASP A 88 4.30 -5.67 23.06
CA ASP A 88 5.38 -4.77 22.67
C ASP A 88 5.24 -4.22 21.25
N GLU A 89 4.67 -5.02 20.36
CA GLU A 89 4.56 -4.70 18.94
C GLU A 89 3.24 -5.22 18.37
N PHE A 90 2.56 -4.38 17.59
CA PHE A 90 1.32 -4.79 16.94
C PHE A 90 1.25 -4.30 15.49
N ASN A 91 1.28 -5.22 14.54
CA ASN A 91 1.08 -4.94 13.13
C ASN A 91 -0.33 -5.33 12.69
N ILE A 92 -1.19 -4.32 12.55
CA ILE A 92 -2.60 -4.53 12.22
C ILE A 92 -2.80 -5.17 10.83
N ASN A 93 -1.97 -4.87 9.85
CA ASN A 93 -2.06 -5.47 8.52
C ASN A 93 -1.78 -6.99 8.58
N SER A 94 -0.76 -7.39 9.34
CA SER A 94 -0.43 -8.80 9.54
C SER A 94 -1.53 -9.54 10.31
N PHE A 95 -2.09 -8.91 11.34
CA PHE A 95 -3.23 -9.44 12.08
C PHE A 95 -4.43 -9.69 11.16
N CYS A 96 -4.85 -8.69 10.39
CA CYS A 96 -5.97 -8.81 9.45
C CYS A 96 -5.71 -9.86 8.36
N ALA A 97 -4.49 -9.94 7.84
CA ALA A 97 -4.10 -10.95 6.85
C ALA A 97 -4.25 -12.37 7.41
N LEU A 98 -3.81 -12.61 8.65
CA LEU A 98 -3.91 -13.91 9.30
C LEU A 98 -5.35 -14.29 9.67
N CYS A 99 -6.21 -13.33 10.03
CA CYS A 99 -7.64 -13.57 10.17
C CYS A 99 -8.26 -14.21 8.92
N GLY A 100 -7.78 -13.85 7.74
CA GLY A 100 -8.21 -14.43 6.46
C GLY A 100 -7.77 -15.88 6.23
N THR A 101 -6.82 -16.40 7.02
CA THR A 101 -6.34 -17.79 6.93
C THR A 101 -7.13 -18.76 7.81
N LEU A 102 -7.91 -18.25 8.76
CA LEU A 102 -8.70 -19.07 9.65
C LEU A 102 -9.86 -19.73 8.91
N VAL A 103 -10.05 -21.02 9.18
CA VAL A 103 -11.21 -21.79 8.70
C VAL A 103 -12.40 -21.68 9.65
N ALA A 104 -13.54 -22.24 9.24
CA ALA A 104 -14.74 -22.34 10.07
C ALA A 104 -14.44 -22.97 11.45
N GLY A 105 -14.95 -22.35 12.51
CA GLY A 105 -14.65 -22.76 13.89
C GLY A 105 -13.26 -22.36 14.39
N GLY A 106 -12.49 -21.62 13.61
CA GLY A 106 -11.14 -21.17 13.95
C GLY A 106 -11.12 -19.99 14.92
N LEU A 107 -10.00 -19.84 15.61
CA LEU A 107 -9.79 -18.82 16.63
C LEU A 107 -8.63 -17.88 16.29
N ALA A 108 -8.89 -16.58 16.40
CA ALA A 108 -7.86 -15.56 16.53
C ALA A 108 -7.63 -15.27 18.02
N VAL A 109 -6.39 -15.35 18.49
CA VAL A 109 -6.02 -15.01 19.86
C VAL A 109 -5.07 -13.82 19.82
N ILE A 110 -5.45 -12.72 20.46
CA ILE A 110 -4.56 -11.58 20.66
C ILE A 110 -4.17 -11.48 22.14
N ILE A 111 -2.86 -11.40 22.41
CA ILE A 111 -2.34 -11.27 23.76
C ILE A 111 -2.01 -9.81 24.01
N VAL A 112 -2.62 -9.23 25.03
CA VAL A 112 -2.42 -7.84 25.44
C VAL A 112 -2.02 -7.78 26.92
N PRO A 113 -1.41 -6.67 27.42
CA PRO A 113 -1.02 -6.54 28.82
C PRO A 113 -2.20 -6.67 29.78
N ASP A 114 -1.95 -7.27 30.94
CA ASP A 114 -2.95 -7.48 31.98
C ASP A 114 -3.07 -6.28 32.93
N GLN A 115 -1.91 -5.69 33.35
CA GLN A 115 -1.87 -4.68 34.42
C GLN A 115 -1.93 -3.23 33.90
N GLN A 116 -1.57 -3.00 32.64
CA GLN A 116 -1.53 -1.70 32.04
C GLN A 116 -2.50 -1.63 30.86
N ALA A 117 -3.18 -0.49 30.71
CA ALA A 117 -4.02 -0.29 29.50
C ALA A 117 -3.16 -0.46 28.25
N TRP A 118 -3.60 -1.32 27.34
CA TRP A 118 -2.85 -1.64 26.11
C TRP A 118 -2.48 -0.40 25.29
N ALA A 119 -3.36 0.58 25.27
CA ALA A 119 -3.10 1.87 24.61
C ALA A 119 -1.92 2.65 25.20
N GLN A 120 -1.57 2.42 26.45
CA GLN A 120 -0.46 3.12 27.14
C GLN A 120 0.87 2.34 27.05
N CYS A 121 0.89 1.17 26.43
CA CYS A 121 2.11 0.41 26.25
C CYS A 121 2.92 0.96 25.08
N LEU A 122 4.25 1.06 25.29
CA LEU A 122 5.19 1.41 24.22
C LEU A 122 5.06 0.42 23.06
N ASP A 123 4.88 0.95 21.87
CA ASP A 123 4.85 0.16 20.66
C ASP A 123 6.18 0.28 19.92
N LYS A 124 6.94 -0.81 19.87
CA LYS A 124 8.22 -0.85 19.14
C LYS A 124 8.07 -0.50 17.65
N GLN A 125 6.92 -0.77 17.07
CA GLN A 125 6.62 -0.37 15.69
C GLN A 125 6.51 1.16 15.53
N ALA A 126 6.11 1.89 16.55
CA ALA A 126 5.99 3.33 16.49
C ALA A 126 7.32 4.01 16.11
N LYS A 127 8.46 3.44 16.56
CA LYS A 127 9.80 3.88 16.12
C LYS A 127 9.99 3.76 14.61
N GLY A 128 9.34 2.80 13.99
CA GLY A 128 9.36 2.57 12.54
C GLY A 128 8.55 3.58 11.73
N TYR A 129 7.69 4.38 12.34
CA TYR A 129 6.87 5.37 11.63
C TYR A 129 7.50 6.77 11.57
N GLY A 130 8.62 6.98 12.27
CA GLY A 130 9.36 8.24 12.25
C GLY A 130 8.66 9.37 12.98
N TYR A 131 7.95 9.06 14.06
CA TYR A 131 7.35 10.08 14.92
C TYR A 131 8.41 11.00 15.52
N SER A 132 8.17 12.30 15.52
CA SER A 132 9.05 13.31 16.13
C SER A 132 9.07 13.23 17.65
N GLN A 133 8.00 12.67 18.25
CA GLN A 133 7.83 12.51 19.68
C GLN A 133 7.49 11.07 20.03
N GLU A 134 7.90 10.61 21.21
CA GLU A 134 7.43 9.32 21.72
C GLU A 134 5.93 9.39 22.00
N LEU A 135 5.18 8.43 21.45
CA LEU A 135 3.76 8.29 21.77
C LEU A 135 3.63 7.83 23.23
N ILE A 136 3.01 8.66 24.05
CA ILE A 136 2.66 8.32 25.42
C ILE A 136 1.53 7.30 25.44
N ALA A 137 0.62 7.35 24.48
CA ALA A 137 -0.48 6.43 24.29
C ALA A 137 -0.82 6.30 22.80
N SER A 138 -1.39 5.16 22.39
CA SER A 138 -1.89 4.93 21.03
C SER A 138 -3.38 5.18 20.97
N PRO A 139 -3.84 6.28 20.36
CA PRO A 139 -5.26 6.54 20.09
C PRO A 139 -5.93 5.39 19.32
N PHE A 140 -5.23 4.82 18.33
CA PHE A 140 -5.71 3.67 17.57
C PHE A 140 -6.00 2.45 18.45
N ARG A 141 -5.10 2.11 19.39
CA ARG A 141 -5.32 0.98 20.30
C ARG A 141 -6.51 1.23 21.21
N SER A 142 -6.68 2.45 21.73
CA SER A 142 -7.86 2.85 22.51
C SER A 142 -9.15 2.71 21.71
N TRP A 143 -9.16 3.23 20.50
CA TRP A 143 -10.31 3.17 19.59
C TRP A 143 -10.68 1.73 19.26
N TRP A 144 -9.70 0.91 18.89
CA TRP A 144 -9.96 -0.49 18.53
C TRP A 144 -10.36 -1.33 19.73
N GLN A 145 -9.79 -1.07 20.91
CA GLN A 145 -10.20 -1.67 22.16
C GLN A 145 -11.67 -1.35 22.45
N GLY A 146 -12.11 -0.12 22.26
CA GLY A 146 -13.52 0.25 22.43
C GLY A 146 -14.47 -0.52 21.51
N ILE A 147 -14.05 -0.88 20.31
CA ILE A 147 -14.84 -1.73 19.39
C ILE A 147 -14.94 -3.14 19.93
N TRP A 148 -13.82 -3.81 20.23
CA TRP A 148 -13.87 -5.20 20.67
C TRP A 148 -14.49 -5.38 22.04
N ASP A 149 -14.36 -4.43 22.96
CA ASP A 149 -15.01 -4.49 24.30
C ASP A 149 -16.55 -4.51 24.20
N ASN A 150 -17.10 -3.98 23.12
CA ASN A 150 -18.54 -3.92 22.86
C ASN A 150 -19.03 -4.92 21.81
N HIS A 151 -18.14 -5.71 21.19
CA HIS A 151 -18.49 -6.60 20.09
C HIS A 151 -18.89 -7.99 20.58
N HIS A 152 -20.07 -8.46 20.18
CA HIS A 152 -20.65 -9.75 20.60
C HIS A 152 -19.80 -11.00 20.23
N GLY A 153 -18.93 -10.90 19.24
CA GLY A 153 -18.05 -11.96 18.76
C GLY A 153 -16.67 -11.99 19.40
N VAL A 154 -16.43 -11.17 20.43
CA VAL A 154 -15.13 -11.09 21.11
C VAL A 154 -15.26 -11.64 22.53
N MET A 155 -14.34 -12.53 22.90
CA MET A 155 -14.19 -12.98 24.28
C MET A 155 -12.95 -12.37 24.90
N ILE A 156 -13.12 -11.81 26.12
CA ILE A 156 -12.00 -11.24 26.88
C ILE A 156 -11.73 -12.16 28.08
N LEU A 157 -10.49 -12.66 28.11
CA LEU A 157 -10.00 -13.52 29.19
C LEU A 157 -8.88 -12.79 29.93
N SER A 158 -8.93 -12.77 31.26
CA SER A 158 -7.83 -12.29 32.11
C SER A 158 -7.19 -13.44 32.87
N ALA A 159 -5.86 -13.50 32.83
CA ALA A 159 -5.12 -14.55 33.54
C ALA A 159 -5.11 -14.35 35.08
N GLN A 160 -5.44 -13.16 35.59
CA GLN A 160 -5.40 -12.80 37.00
C GLN A 160 -6.79 -12.75 37.69
N ALA A 161 -7.87 -12.75 36.92
CA ALA A 161 -9.20 -12.58 37.51
C ALA A 161 -9.65 -13.81 38.35
N GLN A 162 -9.82 -13.61 39.64
CA GLN A 162 -10.48 -14.54 40.54
C GLN A 162 -12.03 -14.50 40.42
N GLY A 163 -12.56 -14.19 39.28
CA GLY A 163 -14.00 -14.05 39.03
C GLY A 163 -14.44 -14.75 37.75
N GLU A 164 -15.74 -14.93 37.63
CA GLU A 164 -16.37 -15.49 36.42
C GLU A 164 -15.88 -14.68 35.18
N ALA A 165 -15.49 -15.40 34.14
CA ALA A 165 -15.29 -14.77 32.85
C ALA A 165 -16.49 -13.88 32.54
N GLN A 166 -16.27 -12.62 32.19
CA GLN A 166 -17.37 -11.82 31.73
C GLN A 166 -17.92 -12.51 30.47
N ARG A 167 -18.93 -13.36 30.68
CA ARG A 167 -19.71 -13.94 29.62
C ARG A 167 -20.24 -12.75 28.85
N LEU A 168 -19.81 -12.60 27.63
CA LEU A 168 -20.58 -11.82 26.66
C LEU A 168 -21.94 -12.53 26.56
N SER A 169 -22.89 -12.05 27.36
CA SER A 169 -24.23 -12.60 27.51
C SER A 169 -25.14 -12.22 26.35
N HIS A 170 -24.62 -12.26 25.13
CA HIS A 170 -25.44 -12.16 23.95
C HIS A 170 -25.54 -13.56 23.34
N SER A 171 -26.71 -14.15 23.43
CA SER A 171 -27.05 -15.36 22.69
C SER A 171 -26.68 -15.18 21.24
N LEU A 172 -25.63 -15.89 20.77
CA LEU A 172 -25.34 -16.00 19.36
C LEU A 172 -26.67 -16.37 18.64
N PRO A 173 -27.02 -15.68 17.54
CA PRO A 173 -28.29 -15.97 16.87
C PRO A 173 -28.38 -17.47 16.54
N ALA A 174 -29.55 -18.06 16.78
CA ALA A 174 -29.77 -19.45 16.43
C ALA A 174 -29.70 -19.62 14.91
N ILE A 175 -28.61 -20.22 14.46
CA ILE A 175 -28.39 -20.49 13.02
C ILE A 175 -28.62 -21.96 12.77
N ALA A 176 -29.38 -22.28 11.73
CA ALA A 176 -29.62 -23.63 11.27
C ALA A 176 -28.29 -24.37 11.01
N GLN A 177 -28.19 -25.61 11.45
CA GLN A 177 -27.04 -26.46 11.21
C GLN A 177 -26.82 -26.61 9.72
N PHE A 178 -25.73 -26.01 9.22
CA PHE A 178 -25.30 -26.18 7.83
C PHE A 178 -24.19 -27.24 7.82
N LYS A 179 -24.41 -28.37 7.19
CA LYS A 179 -23.36 -29.34 6.93
C LYS A 179 -22.62 -28.90 5.66
N VAL A 180 -21.35 -28.53 5.79
CA VAL A 180 -20.47 -28.39 4.62
C VAL A 180 -20.20 -29.82 4.11
N ASP A 181 -20.69 -30.12 2.92
CA ASP A 181 -20.37 -31.37 2.23
C ASP A 181 -18.94 -31.23 1.66
N PRO A 182 -17.98 -32.07 2.04
CA PRO A 182 -16.62 -32.02 1.48
C PRO A 182 -16.56 -32.32 -0.02
N ASN A 183 -17.63 -32.85 -0.62
CA ASN A 183 -17.77 -33.08 -2.07
C ASN A 183 -18.58 -31.96 -2.78
N LEU A 184 -18.51 -30.76 -2.30
CA LEU A 184 -19.36 -29.65 -2.71
C LEU A 184 -19.40 -29.49 -4.24
N ALA A 185 -20.56 -29.74 -4.82
CA ALA A 185 -20.96 -29.13 -6.07
C ALA A 185 -20.87 -27.61 -5.95
N LEU A 186 -20.43 -26.93 -7.02
CA LEU A 186 -20.39 -25.48 -7.05
C LEU A 186 -21.76 -24.91 -6.62
N ASN A 187 -21.75 -23.83 -5.89
CA ASN A 187 -22.99 -23.13 -5.58
C ASN A 187 -23.51 -22.40 -6.85
N PRO A 188 -24.80 -22.00 -6.89
CA PRO A 188 -25.37 -21.35 -8.08
C PRO A 188 -24.61 -20.11 -8.55
N ASP A 189 -24.02 -19.33 -7.61
CA ASP A 189 -23.25 -18.13 -7.97
C ASP A 189 -21.90 -18.55 -8.64
N GLN A 190 -21.26 -19.60 -8.15
CA GLN A 190 -20.05 -20.16 -8.76
C GLN A 190 -20.34 -20.82 -10.12
N ASP A 191 -21.46 -21.51 -10.26
CA ASP A 191 -21.91 -22.05 -11.55
C ASP A 191 -22.16 -20.95 -12.57
N ALA A 192 -22.69 -19.81 -12.14
CA ALA A 192 -22.86 -18.64 -12.98
C ALA A 192 -21.52 -18.08 -13.45
N VAL A 193 -20.50 -18.03 -12.58
CA VAL A 193 -19.12 -17.66 -12.96
C VAL A 193 -18.56 -18.60 -14.01
N VAL A 194 -18.71 -19.92 -13.83
CA VAL A 194 -18.23 -20.92 -14.79
C VAL A 194 -18.87 -20.69 -16.16
N LYS A 195 -20.18 -20.49 -16.21
CA LYS A 195 -20.92 -20.19 -17.44
C LYS A 195 -20.45 -18.89 -18.11
N ALA A 196 -20.27 -17.83 -17.32
CA ALA A 196 -19.83 -16.54 -17.84
C ALA A 196 -18.41 -16.64 -18.45
N VAL A 197 -17.46 -17.25 -17.73
CA VAL A 197 -16.08 -17.41 -18.20
C VAL A 197 -16.01 -18.32 -19.44
N THR A 198 -16.78 -19.41 -19.50
CA THR A 198 -16.81 -20.30 -20.68
C THR A 198 -17.44 -19.60 -21.88
N ASN A 199 -18.42 -18.72 -21.70
CA ASN A 199 -19.05 -17.97 -22.78
C ASN A 199 -18.13 -16.91 -23.41
N LEU A 200 -17.08 -16.45 -22.68
CA LEU A 200 -16.11 -15.48 -23.23
C LEU A 200 -15.44 -15.94 -24.51
N VAL A 201 -15.36 -17.25 -24.76
CA VAL A 201 -14.77 -17.80 -25.98
C VAL A 201 -15.48 -17.30 -27.24
N SER A 202 -16.77 -17.03 -27.15
CA SER A 202 -17.62 -16.56 -28.26
C SER A 202 -17.70 -15.04 -28.36
N THR A 203 -17.04 -14.28 -27.46
CA THR A 203 -17.06 -12.81 -27.44
C THR A 203 -15.76 -12.24 -27.99
N GLU A 204 -15.78 -10.96 -28.35
CA GLU A 204 -14.58 -10.17 -28.71
C GLU A 204 -14.49 -8.92 -27.83
N GLN A 205 -13.26 -8.51 -27.55
CA GLN A 205 -12.97 -7.33 -26.71
C GLN A 205 -13.82 -7.29 -25.42
N THR A 206 -13.74 -8.39 -24.65
CA THR A 206 -14.53 -8.54 -23.43
C THR A 206 -13.61 -8.79 -22.23
N ILE A 207 -13.89 -8.08 -21.16
CA ILE A 207 -13.31 -8.28 -19.83
C ILE A 207 -14.39 -8.83 -18.93
N PHE A 208 -14.17 -10.02 -18.37
CA PHE A 208 -14.97 -10.54 -17.27
C PHE A 208 -14.26 -10.25 -15.96
N TRP A 209 -14.86 -9.43 -15.10
CA TRP A 209 -14.29 -9.08 -13.81
C TRP A 209 -15.03 -9.80 -12.68
N LEU A 210 -14.34 -10.78 -12.07
CA LEU A 210 -14.80 -11.52 -10.91
C LEU A 210 -14.28 -10.87 -9.63
N SER A 211 -15.18 -10.39 -8.80
CA SER A 211 -14.87 -9.78 -7.52
C SER A 211 -15.45 -10.57 -6.35
N GLY A 212 -15.03 -10.25 -5.15
CA GLY A 212 -15.56 -10.77 -3.90
C GLY A 212 -14.53 -10.74 -2.78
N ALA A 213 -14.99 -10.66 -1.54
CA ALA A 213 -14.14 -10.72 -0.35
C ALA A 213 -13.35 -12.04 -0.27
N ARG A 214 -12.39 -12.15 0.63
CA ARG A 214 -11.67 -13.40 0.89
C ARG A 214 -12.63 -14.50 1.37
N GLY A 215 -12.32 -15.74 1.00
CA GLY A 215 -13.14 -16.89 1.41
C GLY A 215 -14.48 -17.06 0.67
N ARG A 216 -14.71 -16.28 -0.42
CA ARG A 216 -15.93 -16.37 -1.24
C ARG A 216 -15.87 -17.44 -2.34
N GLY A 217 -14.74 -18.15 -2.47
CA GLY A 217 -14.60 -19.26 -3.43
C GLY A 217 -14.32 -18.81 -4.87
N LYS A 218 -13.80 -17.60 -5.10
CA LYS A 218 -13.40 -17.10 -6.42
C LYS A 218 -12.48 -18.07 -7.16
N THR A 219 -11.40 -18.49 -6.51
CA THR A 219 -10.41 -19.41 -7.08
C THR A 219 -11.00 -20.79 -7.42
N VAL A 220 -11.94 -21.28 -6.61
CA VAL A 220 -12.65 -22.56 -6.88
C VAL A 220 -13.51 -22.43 -8.13
N ALA A 221 -14.31 -21.37 -8.25
CA ALA A 221 -15.13 -21.11 -9.43
C ALA A 221 -14.27 -20.93 -10.69
N LEU A 222 -13.16 -20.21 -10.57
CA LEU A 222 -12.22 -20.01 -11.67
C LEU A 222 -11.57 -21.33 -12.09
N ALA A 223 -11.09 -22.17 -11.17
CA ALA A 223 -10.50 -23.47 -11.48
C ALA A 223 -11.50 -24.38 -12.21
N ALA A 224 -12.76 -24.38 -11.81
CA ALA A 224 -13.82 -25.13 -12.51
C ALA A 224 -14.06 -24.60 -13.92
N ALA A 225 -14.07 -23.28 -14.12
CA ALA A 225 -14.20 -22.65 -15.42
C ALA A 225 -13.02 -22.99 -16.34
N LEU A 226 -11.79 -22.90 -15.83
CA LEU A 226 -10.58 -23.26 -16.57
C LEU A 226 -10.57 -24.73 -16.97
N SER A 227 -10.99 -25.63 -16.08
CA SER A 227 -11.13 -27.04 -16.38
C SER A 227 -12.12 -27.29 -17.51
N ALA A 228 -13.22 -26.54 -17.55
CA ALA A 228 -14.20 -26.63 -18.67
C ALA A 228 -13.61 -26.11 -19.98
N LEU A 229 -12.83 -25.03 -19.96
CA LEU A 229 -12.17 -24.46 -21.14
C LEU A 229 -11.09 -25.39 -21.70
N VAL A 230 -10.28 -26.00 -20.84
CA VAL A 230 -9.27 -26.99 -21.25
C VAL A 230 -9.92 -28.20 -21.98
N LYS A 231 -11.05 -28.71 -21.45
CA LYS A 231 -11.82 -29.79 -22.12
C LYS A 231 -12.35 -29.38 -23.50
N GLN A 232 -12.58 -28.09 -23.71
CA GLN A 232 -13.00 -27.54 -25.01
C GLN A 232 -11.82 -27.21 -25.93
N GLY A 233 -10.57 -27.43 -25.47
CA GLY A 233 -9.36 -27.12 -26.25
C GLY A 233 -9.06 -25.63 -26.38
N VAL A 234 -9.57 -24.79 -25.48
CA VAL A 234 -9.35 -23.34 -25.51
C VAL A 234 -7.99 -22.99 -24.86
N PRO A 235 -7.08 -22.36 -25.61
CA PRO A 235 -5.80 -21.94 -25.05
C PRO A 235 -5.98 -20.87 -23.96
N THR A 236 -5.48 -21.15 -22.77
CA THR A 236 -5.63 -20.25 -21.62
C THR A 236 -4.27 -19.95 -21.00
N ILE A 237 -4.01 -18.70 -20.63
CA ILE A 237 -2.81 -18.25 -19.91
C ILE A 237 -3.25 -17.71 -18.55
N ILE A 238 -2.50 -18.04 -17.50
CA ILE A 238 -2.71 -17.53 -16.16
C ILE A 238 -1.53 -16.61 -15.82
N THR A 239 -1.81 -15.41 -15.31
CA THR A 239 -0.81 -14.46 -14.83
C THR A 239 -1.22 -13.80 -13.51
N SER A 240 -0.26 -13.27 -12.78
CA SER A 240 -0.48 -12.47 -11.57
C SER A 240 0.73 -11.59 -11.26
N ALA A 241 0.58 -10.63 -10.33
CA ALA A 241 1.67 -9.80 -9.85
C ALA A 241 2.72 -10.58 -9.01
N ALA A 242 2.28 -11.63 -8.31
CA ALA A 242 3.13 -12.46 -7.45
C ALA A 242 3.29 -13.86 -8.04
N SER A 243 4.50 -14.21 -8.45
CA SER A 243 4.82 -15.40 -9.23
C SER A 243 4.52 -16.76 -8.55
N GLN A 244 4.24 -16.81 -7.25
CA GLN A 244 4.12 -18.08 -6.54
C GLN A 244 2.75 -18.39 -5.92
N SER A 245 1.91 -17.40 -5.63
CA SER A 245 0.69 -17.64 -4.86
C SER A 245 -0.52 -18.09 -5.70
N ALA A 246 -0.71 -17.51 -6.86
CA ALA A 246 -1.89 -17.79 -7.69
C ALA A 246 -1.80 -19.14 -8.41
N SER A 247 -0.63 -19.48 -8.96
CA SER A 247 -0.44 -20.75 -9.66
C SER A 247 -0.55 -21.97 -8.72
N SER A 248 -0.03 -21.88 -7.50
CA SER A 248 -0.08 -22.99 -6.54
C SER A 248 -1.51 -23.25 -6.04
N VAL A 249 -2.31 -22.20 -5.85
CA VAL A 249 -3.70 -22.35 -5.40
C VAL A 249 -4.57 -22.91 -6.54
N LEU A 250 -4.40 -22.43 -7.76
CA LEU A 250 -5.10 -22.99 -8.94
C LEU A 250 -4.69 -24.44 -9.20
N GLN A 251 -3.41 -24.78 -9.06
CA GLN A 251 -2.92 -26.15 -9.19
C GLN A 251 -3.41 -27.06 -8.07
N GLN A 252 -3.52 -26.60 -6.84
CA GLN A 252 -4.04 -27.39 -5.71
C GLN A 252 -5.53 -27.71 -5.86
N HIS A 253 -6.32 -26.81 -6.42
CA HIS A 253 -7.74 -27.06 -6.67
C HIS A 253 -8.02 -27.82 -7.96
N SER A 254 -7.03 -27.95 -8.83
CA SER A 254 -7.11 -28.73 -10.08
C SER A 254 -6.53 -30.16 -9.94
N LEU A 255 -6.55 -30.73 -8.73
CA LEU A 255 -5.92 -32.04 -8.42
C LEU A 255 -6.35 -33.22 -9.31
N ASP A 256 -7.46 -33.11 -10.06
CA ASP A 256 -7.91 -34.11 -11.04
C ASP A 256 -7.64 -33.77 -12.51
N TYR A 257 -7.00 -32.62 -12.78
CA TYR A 257 -6.75 -32.16 -14.13
C TYR A 257 -5.33 -31.64 -14.28
N SER A 258 -4.54 -32.26 -15.15
CA SER A 258 -3.32 -31.64 -15.69
C SER A 258 -3.74 -30.40 -16.48
N LEU A 259 -3.74 -29.24 -15.80
CA LEU A 259 -3.95 -27.97 -16.49
C LEU A 259 -2.74 -27.71 -17.38
N ASP A 260 -2.88 -27.90 -18.67
CA ASP A 260 -1.94 -27.43 -19.70
C ASP A 260 -1.99 -25.89 -19.86
N SER A 261 -2.50 -25.16 -18.84
CA SER A 261 -2.51 -23.70 -18.85
C SER A 261 -1.23 -23.18 -18.17
N PRO A 262 -0.28 -22.64 -18.94
CA PRO A 262 0.98 -22.18 -18.38
C PRO A 262 0.75 -20.94 -17.53
N PHE A 263 1.35 -20.91 -16.33
CA PHE A 263 1.55 -19.66 -15.62
C PHE A 263 2.71 -18.91 -16.28
N ILE A 264 2.46 -17.66 -16.67
CA ILE A 264 3.48 -16.78 -17.25
C ILE A 264 3.49 -15.50 -16.41
N ALA A 265 4.65 -15.11 -15.89
CA ALA A 265 4.80 -13.85 -15.17
C ALA A 265 4.41 -12.67 -16.07
N ILE A 266 3.80 -11.62 -15.49
CA ILE A 266 3.21 -10.54 -16.28
C ILE A 266 4.22 -9.81 -17.16
N ASP A 267 5.45 -9.60 -16.69
CA ASP A 267 6.56 -9.02 -17.44
C ASP A 267 6.94 -9.90 -18.65
N GLN A 268 7.11 -11.20 -18.44
CA GLN A 268 7.38 -12.16 -19.52
C GLN A 268 6.23 -12.22 -20.52
N LEU A 269 4.97 -12.20 -20.03
CA LEU A 269 3.79 -12.22 -20.89
C LEU A 269 3.72 -10.98 -21.80
N LEU A 270 4.14 -9.83 -21.28
CA LEU A 270 4.18 -8.60 -22.04
C LEU A 270 5.39 -8.52 -23.00
N ASP A 271 6.46 -9.29 -22.77
CA ASP A 271 7.61 -9.37 -23.68
C ASP A 271 7.37 -10.34 -24.86
N LEU A 272 6.43 -11.28 -24.71
CA LEU A 272 6.07 -12.19 -25.79
C LEU A 272 5.45 -11.42 -26.97
N VAL A 273 6.00 -11.62 -28.17
CA VAL A 273 5.39 -11.08 -29.40
C VAL A 273 4.12 -11.89 -29.71
N PRO A 274 2.93 -11.27 -29.73
CA PRO A 274 1.69 -11.99 -30.00
C PRO A 274 1.73 -12.60 -31.42
N LYS A 275 1.58 -13.92 -31.51
CA LYS A 275 1.31 -14.55 -32.82
C LYS A 275 -0.13 -14.29 -33.22
N PRO A 276 -0.47 -14.18 -34.52
CA PRO A 276 -1.85 -13.95 -34.99
C PRO A 276 -2.90 -14.91 -34.42
N SER A 277 -2.49 -16.16 -34.13
CA SER A 277 -3.34 -17.17 -33.50
C SER A 277 -3.58 -16.92 -31.98
N GLN A 278 -2.86 -16.01 -31.35
CA GLN A 278 -2.95 -15.73 -29.91
C GLN A 278 -4.08 -14.74 -29.56
N HIS A 279 -4.68 -14.05 -30.55
CA HIS A 279 -5.88 -13.25 -30.31
C HIS A 279 -7.07 -14.08 -29.79
N ALA A 280 -7.04 -15.41 -30.02
CA ALA A 280 -8.06 -16.32 -29.50
C ALA A 280 -7.79 -16.81 -28.07
N GLN A 281 -6.63 -16.47 -27.47
CA GLN A 281 -6.29 -16.90 -26.12
C GLN A 281 -7.08 -16.13 -25.07
N LEU A 282 -7.47 -16.84 -24.01
CA LEU A 282 -8.03 -16.26 -22.81
C LEU A 282 -6.90 -16.00 -21.80
N VAL A 283 -6.78 -14.79 -21.32
CA VAL A 283 -5.82 -14.45 -20.27
C VAL A 283 -6.54 -14.23 -18.96
N VAL A 284 -6.14 -14.99 -17.95
CA VAL A 284 -6.65 -14.90 -16.59
C VAL A 284 -5.62 -14.16 -15.73
N VAL A 285 -6.07 -13.11 -15.08
CA VAL A 285 -5.25 -12.29 -14.18
C VAL A 285 -5.75 -12.49 -12.75
N GLU A 286 -5.02 -13.28 -11.98
CA GLU A 286 -5.28 -13.46 -10.55
C GLU A 286 -4.75 -12.27 -9.75
N GLU A 287 -5.48 -11.88 -8.69
CA GLU A 287 -5.18 -10.69 -7.87
C GLU A 287 -4.98 -9.43 -8.74
N ALA A 288 -5.85 -9.26 -9.75
CA ALA A 288 -5.75 -8.16 -10.72
C ALA A 288 -5.67 -6.78 -10.08
N ALA A 289 -6.25 -6.59 -8.90
CA ALA A 289 -6.18 -5.35 -8.13
C ALA A 289 -4.76 -5.03 -7.62
N SER A 290 -3.86 -6.00 -7.58
CA SER A 290 -2.46 -5.79 -7.19
C SER A 290 -1.58 -5.35 -8.37
N LEU A 291 -2.09 -5.46 -9.61
CA LEU A 291 -1.36 -5.03 -10.81
C LEU A 291 -1.51 -3.53 -11.05
N PRO A 292 -0.41 -2.86 -11.45
CA PRO A 292 -0.49 -1.51 -11.99
C PRO A 292 -1.46 -1.39 -13.16
N MET A 293 -2.25 -0.33 -13.19
CA MET A 293 -3.23 -0.12 -14.26
C MET A 293 -2.59 -0.08 -15.65
N ALA A 294 -1.37 0.46 -15.75
CA ALA A 294 -0.61 0.49 -17.01
C ALA A 294 -0.33 -0.92 -17.56
N LEU A 295 -0.10 -1.92 -16.70
CA LEU A 295 0.09 -3.30 -17.13
C LEU A 295 -1.22 -3.94 -17.60
N LEU A 296 -2.34 -3.63 -16.94
CA LEU A 296 -3.67 -4.07 -17.40
C LEU A 296 -4.00 -3.46 -18.77
N GLN A 297 -3.69 -2.18 -18.99
CA GLN A 297 -3.84 -1.55 -20.31
C GLN A 297 -2.94 -2.21 -21.38
N ALA A 298 -1.70 -2.54 -21.02
CA ALA A 298 -0.81 -3.25 -21.92
C ALA A 298 -1.33 -4.65 -22.29
N LEU A 299 -2.02 -5.34 -21.35
CA LEU A 299 -2.72 -6.59 -21.65
C LEU A 299 -3.93 -6.37 -22.58
N MET A 300 -4.75 -5.33 -22.33
CA MET A 300 -5.89 -4.98 -23.21
C MET A 300 -5.44 -4.66 -24.64
N ALA A 301 -4.29 -4.03 -24.82
CA ALA A 301 -3.73 -3.75 -26.14
C ALA A 301 -3.31 -5.03 -26.91
N ARG A 302 -3.14 -6.18 -26.23
CA ARG A 302 -2.60 -7.43 -26.81
C ARG A 302 -3.60 -8.57 -26.88
N TYR A 303 -4.54 -8.62 -25.95
CA TYR A 303 -5.48 -9.72 -25.79
C TYR A 303 -6.91 -9.20 -25.78
N SER A 304 -7.77 -9.83 -26.55
CA SER A 304 -9.18 -9.44 -26.71
C SER A 304 -10.10 -10.02 -25.62
N ARG A 305 -9.62 -10.98 -24.82
CA ARG A 305 -10.42 -11.69 -23.80
C ARG A 305 -9.64 -11.79 -22.51
N LEU A 306 -10.14 -11.13 -21.48
CA LEU A 306 -9.51 -11.08 -20.17
C LEU A 306 -10.49 -11.54 -19.08
N VAL A 307 -10.01 -12.35 -18.15
CA VAL A 307 -10.67 -12.64 -16.89
C VAL A 307 -9.86 -12.00 -15.79
N LEU A 308 -10.39 -10.99 -15.12
CA LEU A 308 -9.75 -10.32 -14.01
C LEU A 308 -10.37 -10.81 -12.69
N VAL A 309 -9.56 -11.39 -11.82
CA VAL A 309 -10.02 -11.83 -10.50
C VAL A 309 -9.43 -10.91 -9.46
N SER A 310 -10.27 -10.33 -8.61
CA SER A 310 -9.81 -9.41 -7.58
C SER A 310 -10.54 -9.58 -6.25
N THR A 311 -9.88 -9.18 -5.18
CA THR A 311 -10.49 -9.02 -3.88
C THR A 311 -10.77 -7.53 -3.68
N GLN A 312 -12.05 -7.14 -3.60
CA GLN A 312 -12.42 -5.73 -3.35
C GLN A 312 -12.18 -5.31 -1.91
N ASP A 313 -12.59 -6.17 -0.99
CA ASP A 313 -12.50 -5.94 0.45
C ASP A 313 -11.36 -6.78 1.02
N GLY A 314 -10.15 -6.49 0.60
CA GLY A 314 -8.95 -7.07 1.18
C GLY A 314 -8.33 -6.10 2.18
N TYR A 315 -7.92 -6.59 3.34
CA TYR A 315 -7.10 -5.83 4.29
C TYR A 315 -5.75 -5.39 3.70
N GLU A 316 -5.52 -5.66 2.43
CA GLU A 316 -4.35 -5.26 1.65
C GLU A 316 -4.57 -3.99 0.82
N GLY A 317 -5.78 -3.44 0.83
CA GLY A 317 -6.08 -2.12 0.27
C GLY A 317 -6.10 -1.99 -1.26
N THR A 318 -6.03 -3.09 -2.02
CA THR A 318 -5.79 -3.03 -3.47
C THR A 318 -7.05 -2.99 -4.36
N GLY A 319 -8.24 -3.30 -3.82
CA GLY A 319 -9.43 -3.54 -4.65
C GLY A 319 -10.15 -2.31 -5.18
N GLN A 320 -10.19 -1.22 -4.43
CA GLN A 320 -11.04 -0.07 -4.78
C GLN A 320 -10.50 0.76 -5.95
N GLY A 321 -9.18 0.89 -6.07
CA GLY A 321 -8.57 1.59 -7.21
C GLY A 321 -8.93 0.94 -8.55
N LEU A 322 -8.98 -0.39 -8.61
CA LEU A 322 -9.42 -1.13 -9.79
C LEU A 322 -10.89 -0.85 -10.08
N ALA A 323 -11.76 -0.85 -9.06
CA ALA A 323 -13.19 -0.64 -9.22
C ALA A 323 -13.55 0.73 -9.82
N ILE A 324 -12.76 1.76 -9.50
CA ILE A 324 -12.97 3.11 -10.02
C ILE A 324 -12.42 3.27 -11.43
N LYS A 325 -11.21 2.78 -11.70
CA LYS A 325 -10.47 3.05 -12.94
C LYS A 325 -10.81 2.08 -14.07
N LEU A 326 -11.05 0.79 -13.75
CA LEU A 326 -11.26 -0.25 -14.76
C LEU A 326 -12.45 0.05 -15.71
N PRO A 327 -13.64 0.47 -15.23
CA PRO A 327 -14.76 0.75 -16.14
C PRO A 327 -14.48 1.87 -17.14
N LEU A 328 -13.75 2.91 -16.70
CA LEU A 328 -13.39 4.05 -17.55
C LEU A 328 -12.39 3.64 -18.62
N ILE A 329 -11.38 2.86 -18.23
CA ILE A 329 -10.33 2.39 -19.12
C ILE A 329 -10.87 1.36 -20.11
N ALA A 330 -11.64 0.37 -19.65
CA ALA A 330 -12.26 -0.62 -20.52
C ALA A 330 -13.09 0.05 -21.62
N ARG A 331 -13.91 1.06 -21.25
CA ARG A 331 -14.69 1.83 -22.22
C ARG A 331 -13.80 2.58 -23.20
N ARG A 332 -12.71 3.20 -22.75
CA ARG A 332 -11.79 3.95 -23.61
C ARG A 332 -11.07 3.02 -24.59
N GLU A 333 -10.68 1.85 -24.16
CA GLU A 333 -9.98 0.84 -24.96
C GLU A 333 -10.97 -0.01 -25.80
N GLY A 334 -12.28 0.26 -25.76
CA GLY A 334 -13.30 -0.41 -26.58
C GLY A 334 -13.73 -1.78 -26.06
N PHE A 335 -13.48 -2.10 -24.79
CA PHE A 335 -13.87 -3.37 -24.19
C PHE A 335 -15.27 -3.31 -23.57
N THR A 336 -16.00 -4.40 -23.72
CA THR A 336 -17.20 -4.69 -22.92
C THR A 336 -16.74 -5.21 -21.55
N LEU A 337 -17.25 -4.63 -20.47
CA LEU A 337 -16.96 -5.04 -19.11
C LEU A 337 -18.16 -5.78 -18.51
N GLU A 338 -17.98 -7.07 -18.25
CA GLU A 338 -18.91 -7.89 -17.49
C GLU A 338 -18.42 -8.00 -16.05
N TYR A 339 -19.27 -7.72 -15.09
CA TYR A 339 -18.94 -7.73 -13.66
C TYR A 339 -19.78 -8.74 -12.90
N MET A 340 -19.15 -9.55 -12.07
CA MET A 340 -19.82 -10.47 -11.15
C MET A 340 -19.12 -10.45 -9.78
N GLU A 341 -19.92 -10.46 -8.73
CA GLU A 341 -19.43 -10.49 -7.36
C GLU A 341 -19.92 -11.74 -6.62
N LEU A 342 -18.97 -12.46 -5.97
CA LEU A 342 -19.28 -13.53 -5.05
C LEU A 342 -19.37 -12.98 -3.63
N THR A 343 -20.57 -12.97 -3.06
CA THR A 343 -20.84 -12.41 -1.73
C THR A 343 -20.90 -13.46 -0.63
N LYS A 344 -21.30 -14.70 -0.96
CA LYS A 344 -21.47 -15.76 0.04
C LYS A 344 -20.15 -16.34 0.51
N PRO A 345 -19.87 -16.36 1.83
CA PRO A 345 -18.68 -17.02 2.35
C PRO A 345 -18.73 -18.54 2.12
N MET A 346 -17.57 -19.12 1.76
CA MET A 346 -17.39 -20.55 1.51
C MET A 346 -16.50 -21.23 2.56
N ARG A 347 -15.72 -20.45 3.31
CA ARG A 347 -14.81 -20.97 4.35
C ARG A 347 -15.42 -20.96 5.75
N TRP A 348 -16.48 -20.17 5.96
CA TRP A 348 -17.23 -20.03 7.21
C TRP A 348 -18.68 -19.70 6.90
N LEU A 349 -19.54 -19.76 7.90
CA LEU A 349 -20.95 -19.41 7.71
C LEU A 349 -21.19 -17.90 7.63
N ALA A 350 -22.30 -17.52 7.05
CA ALA A 350 -22.79 -16.14 7.09
C ALA A 350 -22.96 -15.68 8.55
N ALA A 351 -22.85 -14.37 8.79
CA ALA A 351 -22.83 -13.76 10.13
C ALA A 351 -21.70 -14.30 11.03
N ASP A 352 -20.51 -14.44 10.45
CA ASP A 352 -19.29 -14.82 11.17
C ASP A 352 -18.83 -13.67 12.08
N PRO A 353 -18.70 -13.88 13.41
CA PRO A 353 -18.39 -12.81 14.34
C PRO A 353 -17.03 -12.14 14.11
N LEU A 354 -16.02 -12.90 13.65
CA LEU A 354 -14.71 -12.32 13.34
C LEU A 354 -14.76 -11.44 12.08
N GLU A 355 -15.50 -11.87 11.06
CA GLU A 355 -15.70 -11.06 9.86
C GLU A 355 -16.45 -9.76 10.19
N ASP A 356 -17.51 -9.84 10.99
CA ASP A 356 -18.29 -8.68 11.44
C ASP A 356 -17.40 -7.69 12.22
N LEU A 357 -16.60 -8.17 13.17
CA LEU A 357 -15.65 -7.35 13.91
C LEU A 357 -14.69 -6.60 12.97
N LEU A 358 -14.10 -7.31 12.01
CA LEU A 358 -13.16 -6.71 11.06
C LEU A 358 -13.87 -5.71 10.13
N GLN A 359 -15.12 -6.02 9.74
CA GLN A 359 -15.95 -5.09 8.96
C GLN A 359 -16.25 -3.81 9.73
N GLN A 360 -16.65 -3.92 10.98
CA GLN A 360 -16.88 -2.75 11.84
C GLN A 360 -15.60 -1.94 12.09
N SER A 361 -14.45 -2.62 12.18
CA SER A 361 -13.16 -1.98 12.46
C SER A 361 -12.51 -1.32 11.25
N PHE A 362 -12.54 -1.95 10.08
CA PHE A 362 -11.61 -1.57 8.98
C PHE A 362 -12.25 -1.48 7.62
N LEU A 363 -13.51 -1.87 7.44
CA LEU A 363 -14.15 -1.78 6.14
C LEU A 363 -14.69 -0.37 5.90
N VAL A 364 -14.47 0.05 4.67
CA VAL A 364 -14.93 1.33 4.17
C VAL A 364 -16.43 1.28 3.95
N LYS A 365 -17.13 2.20 4.55
CA LYS A 365 -18.56 2.37 4.31
C LYS A 365 -18.81 3.29 3.13
N GLN A 366 -20.00 3.16 2.55
CA GLN A 366 -20.41 4.05 1.49
C GLN A 366 -20.55 5.49 2.02
N LEU A 367 -19.87 6.43 1.37
CA LEU A 367 -20.00 7.83 1.71
C LEU A 367 -21.44 8.31 1.51
N PRO A 368 -21.95 9.17 2.42
CA PRO A 368 -23.25 9.80 2.21
C PRO A 368 -23.26 10.60 0.90
N ALA A 369 -24.29 10.46 0.09
CA ALA A 369 -24.43 11.26 -1.12
C ALA A 369 -24.44 12.76 -0.79
N VAL A 370 -23.71 13.55 -1.55
CA VAL A 370 -23.59 15.00 -1.37
C VAL A 370 -24.30 15.72 -2.49
N ALA A 371 -24.94 16.86 -2.19
CA ALA A 371 -25.60 17.67 -3.21
C ALA A 371 -24.60 18.11 -4.30
N LYS A 372 -24.94 17.86 -5.55
CA LYS A 372 -24.09 18.18 -6.71
C LYS A 372 -23.75 19.68 -6.89
N GLN A 373 -24.35 20.58 -6.11
CA GLN A 373 -24.19 22.04 -6.21
C GLN A 373 -23.56 22.62 -4.93
N CYS A 374 -22.55 21.98 -4.37
CA CYS A 374 -21.82 22.57 -3.25
C CYS A 374 -20.89 23.69 -3.75
N ASP A 375 -21.10 24.93 -3.27
CA ASP A 375 -20.17 26.03 -3.51
C ASP A 375 -19.05 25.97 -2.48
N PHE A 376 -17.80 26.18 -2.92
CA PHE A 376 -16.64 26.18 -2.04
C PHE A 376 -16.73 27.29 -0.96
N SER A 377 -17.33 28.45 -1.28
CA SER A 377 -17.54 29.53 -0.32
C SER A 377 -18.43 29.15 0.87
N GLU A 378 -19.19 28.07 0.75
CA GLU A 378 -20.06 27.55 1.80
C GLU A 378 -19.39 26.47 2.66
N LEU A 379 -18.15 26.09 2.32
CA LEU A 379 -17.41 25.08 3.06
C LEU A 379 -16.71 25.69 4.27
N SER A 380 -16.85 25.04 5.41
CA SER A 380 -16.03 25.34 6.59
C SER A 380 -14.76 24.51 6.55
N HIS A 381 -13.61 25.18 6.68
CA HIS A 381 -12.30 24.53 6.83
C HIS A 381 -11.91 24.47 8.30
N SER A 382 -11.45 23.30 8.76
CA SER A 382 -10.90 23.13 10.10
C SER A 382 -9.77 22.10 10.09
N VAL A 383 -8.96 22.13 11.15
CA VAL A 383 -7.83 21.21 11.35
C VAL A 383 -8.12 20.35 12.57
N VAL A 384 -8.00 19.05 12.40
CA VAL A 384 -8.29 18.06 13.45
C VAL A 384 -7.04 17.20 13.67
N ALA A 385 -6.69 16.95 14.92
CA ALA A 385 -5.70 15.95 15.29
C ALA A 385 -6.33 14.56 15.29
N GLY A 386 -5.58 13.55 14.87
CA GLY A 386 -6.09 12.18 14.77
C GLY A 386 -6.71 11.65 16.07
N GLN A 387 -6.08 11.92 17.21
CA GLN A 387 -6.60 11.53 18.52
C GLN A 387 -8.00 12.07 18.83
N ASN A 388 -8.36 13.24 18.31
CA ASN A 388 -9.68 13.86 18.55
C ASN A 388 -10.79 13.22 17.71
N LEU A 389 -10.44 12.39 16.72
CA LEU A 389 -11.40 11.67 15.89
C LEU A 389 -12.02 10.48 16.59
N ILE A 390 -11.42 9.99 17.69
CA ILE A 390 -11.97 8.88 18.49
C ILE A 390 -13.36 9.24 19.03
N ASP A 391 -13.51 10.49 19.48
CA ASP A 391 -14.78 11.00 20.01
C ASP A 391 -15.78 11.41 18.92
N GLN A 392 -15.38 11.31 17.65
CA GLN A 392 -16.16 11.67 16.48
C GLN A 392 -16.25 10.53 15.45
N PRO A 393 -16.81 9.37 15.81
CA PRO A 393 -16.75 8.16 14.98
C PRO A 393 -17.33 8.33 13.58
N SER A 394 -18.41 9.11 13.43
CA SER A 394 -19.00 9.39 12.12
C SER A 394 -18.06 10.21 11.22
N LEU A 395 -17.34 11.18 11.78
CA LEU A 395 -16.35 11.97 11.02
C LEU A 395 -15.13 11.12 10.66
N LEU A 396 -14.63 10.33 11.60
CA LEU A 396 -13.54 9.37 11.35
C LEU A 396 -13.88 8.42 10.19
N GLU A 397 -15.09 7.89 10.19
CA GLU A 397 -15.59 7.00 9.15
C GLU A 397 -15.64 7.70 7.79
N GLN A 398 -16.17 8.92 7.71
CA GLN A 398 -16.21 9.70 6.47
C GLN A 398 -14.79 10.01 5.96
N ILE A 399 -13.87 10.44 6.84
CA ILE A 399 -12.48 10.74 6.49
C ILE A 399 -11.79 9.48 5.95
N TYR A 400 -11.86 8.37 6.67
CA TYR A 400 -11.19 7.13 6.28
C TYR A 400 -11.77 6.58 4.96
N SER A 401 -13.09 6.58 4.81
CA SER A 401 -13.77 6.16 3.59
C SER A 401 -13.38 7.02 2.39
N LEU A 402 -13.35 8.36 2.54
CA LEU A 402 -12.96 9.26 1.46
C LEU A 402 -11.49 9.08 1.05
N LEU A 403 -10.58 8.94 2.03
CA LEU A 403 -9.17 8.66 1.77
C LEU A 403 -8.96 7.32 1.07
N THR A 404 -9.72 6.31 1.42
CA THR A 404 -9.65 4.98 0.80
C THR A 404 -10.13 5.00 -0.66
N LEU A 405 -11.18 5.73 -0.96
CA LEU A 405 -11.69 5.90 -2.32
C LEU A 405 -10.70 6.65 -3.23
N ALA A 406 -9.96 7.61 -2.67
CA ALA A 406 -9.06 8.46 -3.45
C ALA A 406 -7.68 7.84 -3.69
N HIS A 407 -7.28 6.82 -2.93
CA HIS A 407 -5.95 6.25 -2.99
C HIS A 407 -5.96 4.78 -3.38
N TYR A 408 -5.07 4.41 -4.31
CA TYR A 408 -4.96 3.07 -4.89
C TYR A 408 -4.69 1.97 -3.87
N GLN A 409 -3.93 2.28 -2.81
CA GLN A 409 -3.61 1.34 -1.74
C GLN A 409 -3.88 2.00 -0.38
N THR A 410 -4.92 1.52 0.29
CA THR A 410 -5.22 1.89 1.68
C THR A 410 -5.37 0.62 2.50
N SER A 411 -4.81 0.61 3.69
CA SER A 411 -4.75 -0.56 4.57
C SER A 411 -5.19 -0.18 5.98
N PRO A 412 -5.50 -1.15 6.87
CA PRO A 412 -5.74 -0.88 8.28
C PRO A 412 -4.63 -0.08 8.97
N GLN A 413 -3.37 -0.22 8.49
CA GLN A 413 -2.24 0.56 8.96
C GLN A 413 -2.39 2.07 8.69
N ASP A 414 -3.06 2.46 7.60
CA ASP A 414 -3.31 3.87 7.30
C ASP A 414 -4.28 4.50 8.30
N LEU A 415 -5.28 3.73 8.77
CA LEU A 415 -6.17 4.18 9.84
C LEU A 415 -5.40 4.37 11.15
N ARG A 416 -4.47 3.47 11.45
CA ARG A 416 -3.60 3.59 12.60
C ARG A 416 -2.74 4.86 12.51
N LEU A 417 -2.09 5.11 11.37
CA LEU A 417 -1.31 6.32 11.14
C LEU A 417 -2.16 7.59 11.25
N LEU A 418 -3.39 7.54 10.74
CA LEU A 418 -4.34 8.66 10.84
C LEU A 418 -4.64 9.04 12.29
N LEU A 419 -4.77 8.04 13.19
CA LEU A 419 -5.09 8.26 14.58
C LEU A 419 -3.86 8.53 15.47
N ASP A 420 -2.75 7.83 15.21
CA ASP A 420 -1.58 7.79 16.08
C ASP A 420 -0.49 8.82 15.73
N HIS A 421 -0.41 9.31 14.47
CA HIS A 421 0.74 10.08 14.03
C HIS A 421 0.74 11.51 14.61
N PRO A 422 1.68 11.87 15.53
CA PRO A 422 1.66 13.15 16.22
C PRO A 422 1.94 14.35 15.29
N ASP A 423 2.70 14.13 14.20
CA ASP A 423 3.08 15.17 13.24
C ASP A 423 2.09 15.31 12.09
N LEU A 424 0.94 14.61 12.14
CA LEU A 424 -0.09 14.64 11.14
C LEU A 424 -1.18 15.66 11.49
N SER A 425 -1.38 16.63 10.62
CA SER A 425 -2.53 17.54 10.65
C SER A 425 -3.56 17.09 9.62
N ILE A 426 -4.80 16.91 10.04
CA ILE A 426 -5.91 16.49 9.17
C ILE A 426 -6.76 17.74 8.89
N HIS A 427 -6.70 18.24 7.67
CA HIS A 427 -7.51 19.35 7.21
C HIS A 427 -8.79 18.81 6.60
N ILE A 428 -9.94 19.31 7.04
CA ILE A 428 -11.25 18.87 6.59
C ILE A 428 -12.08 20.06 6.08
N TRP A 429 -12.86 19.80 5.05
CA TRP A 429 -13.83 20.74 4.49
C TRP A 429 -15.22 20.15 4.59
N LEU A 430 -16.09 20.79 5.39
CA LEU A 430 -17.45 20.36 5.65
C LEU A 430 -18.43 21.33 5.01
N ASN A 431 -19.51 20.80 4.45
CA ASN A 431 -20.64 21.64 4.01
C ASN A 431 -21.53 22.06 5.21
N ARG A 432 -22.58 22.84 4.94
CA ARG A 432 -23.52 23.29 5.97
C ARG A 432 -24.28 22.16 6.68
N GLN A 433 -24.33 20.97 6.10
CA GLN A 433 -24.92 19.76 6.68
C GLN A 433 -23.91 18.87 7.41
N TYR A 434 -22.69 19.39 7.67
CA TYR A 434 -21.58 18.65 8.31
C TYR A 434 -21.15 17.39 7.53
N GLN A 435 -21.38 17.35 6.22
CA GLN A 435 -20.87 16.28 5.38
C GLN A 435 -19.47 16.63 4.88
N LEU A 436 -18.58 15.61 4.84
CA LEU A 436 -17.21 15.78 4.40
C LEU A 436 -17.14 15.92 2.87
N ILE A 437 -16.69 17.08 2.41
CA ILE A 437 -16.50 17.40 0.99
C ILE A 437 -15.06 17.19 0.56
N GLY A 438 -14.12 17.45 1.45
CA GLY A 438 -12.71 17.27 1.18
C GLY A 438 -11.88 16.99 2.42
N VAL A 439 -10.75 16.33 2.23
CA VAL A 439 -9.78 16.05 3.29
C VAL A 439 -8.37 16.15 2.74
N ALA A 440 -7.45 16.69 3.53
CA ALA A 440 -6.02 16.64 3.27
C ALA A 440 -5.26 16.23 4.53
N CYS A 441 -4.38 15.25 4.38
CA CYS A 441 -3.45 14.79 5.42
C CYS A 441 -2.10 15.43 5.18
N VAL A 442 -1.64 16.25 6.11
CA VAL A 442 -0.41 17.03 5.99
C VAL A 442 0.56 16.65 7.11
N LEU A 443 1.74 16.16 6.73
CA LEU A 443 2.81 15.76 7.64
C LEU A 443 3.83 16.88 7.81
N ALA A 444 4.27 17.13 9.04
CA ALA A 444 5.43 17.94 9.33
C ALA A 444 6.71 17.15 9.04
N GLU A 445 7.56 17.67 8.16
CA GLU A 445 8.83 17.05 7.75
C GLU A 445 9.96 18.11 7.72
N GLY A 446 11.22 17.66 7.71
CA GLY A 446 12.36 18.56 7.65
C GLY A 446 12.84 19.04 9.00
N SER A 447 13.35 20.28 9.06
CA SER A 447 13.98 20.88 10.25
C SER A 447 15.13 20.04 10.82
N LEU A 448 15.86 19.34 9.95
CA LEU A 448 16.93 18.43 10.36
C LEU A 448 18.21 19.19 10.66
N ALA A 449 18.97 18.75 11.68
CA ALA A 449 20.28 19.33 11.98
C ALA A 449 21.25 19.17 10.81
N SER A 450 22.08 20.19 10.55
CA SER A 450 23.02 20.22 9.41
C SER A 450 23.97 19.00 9.36
N SER A 451 24.41 18.51 10.52
CA SER A 451 25.24 17.28 10.58
C SER A 451 24.49 16.05 10.08
N LEU A 452 23.19 15.95 10.36
CA LEU A 452 22.35 14.85 9.93
C LEU A 452 22.03 14.97 8.43
N THR A 453 21.76 16.17 7.92
CA THR A 453 21.47 16.38 6.49
C THR A 453 22.65 16.02 5.61
N THR A 454 23.88 16.33 6.04
CA THR A 454 25.12 15.92 5.38
C THR A 454 25.26 14.38 5.34
N ALA A 455 24.99 13.71 6.46
CA ALA A 455 25.05 12.24 6.50
C ALA A 455 23.98 11.58 5.62
N ILE A 456 22.78 12.19 5.52
CA ILE A 456 21.71 11.75 4.62
C ILE A 456 22.13 11.92 3.16
N ALA A 457 22.65 13.09 2.79
CA ALA A 457 23.10 13.38 1.44
C ALA A 457 24.19 12.40 0.98
N ARG A 458 25.09 12.02 1.86
CA ARG A 458 26.13 11.00 1.63
C ARG A 458 25.62 9.55 1.62
N GLY A 459 24.33 9.32 1.94
CA GLY A 459 23.77 7.97 2.04
C GLY A 459 24.22 7.17 3.27
N GLU A 460 24.83 7.82 4.28
CA GLU A 460 25.32 7.22 5.53
C GLU A 460 24.20 6.99 6.53
N ARG A 461 23.16 7.82 6.48
CA ARG A 461 21.99 7.77 7.34
C ARG A 461 20.71 7.78 6.53
N ARG A 462 19.74 7.01 7.00
CA ARG A 462 18.36 7.03 6.53
C ARG A 462 17.46 7.21 7.74
N ILE A 463 16.56 8.18 7.67
CA ILE A 463 15.61 8.46 8.74
C ILE A 463 14.20 8.16 8.26
N GLN A 464 13.32 7.86 9.20
CA GLN A 464 11.91 7.61 8.89
C GLN A 464 11.09 8.88 9.15
N GLY A 465 9.93 8.99 8.54
CA GLY A 465 9.03 10.12 8.73
C GLY A 465 9.36 11.40 7.95
N HIS A 466 10.48 11.46 7.21
CA HIS A 466 10.91 12.63 6.46
C HIS A 466 11.20 12.29 5.00
N LEU A 467 10.15 11.91 4.24
CA LEU A 467 10.32 11.43 2.86
C LEU A 467 10.86 12.51 1.92
N LEU A 468 10.19 13.67 1.89
CA LEU A 468 10.55 14.74 0.97
C LEU A 468 11.94 15.32 1.26
N PRO A 469 12.30 15.69 2.50
CA PRO A 469 13.64 16.15 2.84
C PRO A 469 14.74 15.17 2.46
N GLN A 470 14.54 13.87 2.69
CA GLN A 470 15.52 12.85 2.32
C GLN A 470 15.71 12.72 0.82
N ILE A 471 14.64 12.76 0.02
CA ILE A 471 14.74 12.70 -1.44
C ILE A 471 15.51 13.91 -1.94
N LEU A 472 15.19 15.11 -1.47
CA LEU A 472 15.86 16.34 -1.90
C LEU A 472 17.34 16.39 -1.50
N ALA A 473 17.68 15.93 -0.29
CA ALA A 473 19.05 15.86 0.16
C ALA A 473 19.86 14.76 -0.55
N GLN A 474 19.34 13.55 -0.62
CA GLN A 474 20.09 12.39 -1.09
C GLN A 474 20.01 12.20 -2.60
N GLN A 475 18.80 12.27 -3.19
CA GLN A 475 18.61 11.95 -4.60
C GLN A 475 18.80 13.16 -5.51
N ALA A 476 18.28 14.33 -5.10
CA ALA A 476 18.47 15.56 -5.81
C ALA A 476 19.77 16.31 -5.42
N GLY A 477 20.51 15.83 -4.41
CA GLY A 477 21.84 16.33 -4.07
C GLY A 477 21.88 17.63 -3.26
N LEU A 478 20.75 18.21 -2.86
CA LEU A 478 20.70 19.46 -2.11
C LEU A 478 20.52 19.19 -0.59
N ALA A 479 21.63 18.92 0.11
CA ALA A 479 21.63 18.61 1.56
C ALA A 479 20.91 19.68 2.38
N ALA A 480 21.11 20.96 2.06
CA ALA A 480 20.48 22.08 2.75
C ALA A 480 18.96 22.07 2.67
N ALA A 481 18.35 21.47 1.63
CA ALA A 481 16.89 21.39 1.56
C ALA A 481 16.28 20.62 2.74
N ALA A 482 16.98 19.68 3.35
CA ALA A 482 16.48 18.94 4.48
C ALA A 482 16.46 19.74 5.81
N THR A 483 17.06 20.92 5.86
CA THR A 483 16.94 21.83 7.01
C THR A 483 15.65 22.65 6.99
N LEU A 484 14.97 22.75 5.86
CA LEU A 484 13.72 23.48 5.72
C LEU A 484 12.61 22.84 6.55
N ASN A 485 11.75 23.68 7.14
CA ASN A 485 10.54 23.24 7.82
C ASN A 485 9.43 23.04 6.80
N MET A 486 9.21 21.80 6.42
CA MET A 486 8.30 21.40 5.32
C MET A 486 6.96 20.92 5.84
N ARG A 487 5.93 21.11 5.06
CA ARG A 487 4.62 20.48 5.23
C ARG A 487 4.34 19.64 3.99
N ARG A 488 4.42 18.31 4.13
CA ARG A 488 4.14 17.42 3.01
C ARG A 488 2.68 17.00 2.99
N ILE A 489 1.97 17.36 1.93
CA ILE A 489 0.63 16.85 1.66
C ILE A 489 0.79 15.38 1.26
N GLN A 490 0.49 14.50 2.22
CA GLN A 490 0.59 13.05 2.03
C GLN A 490 -0.58 12.50 1.23
N ARG A 491 -1.78 13.00 1.52
CA ARG A 491 -3.03 12.62 0.85
C ARG A 491 -3.93 13.84 0.72
N ILE A 492 -4.64 13.93 -0.39
CA ILE A 492 -5.69 14.91 -0.62
C ILE A 492 -6.82 14.23 -1.38
N ALA A 493 -8.05 14.43 -0.93
CA ALA A 493 -9.22 13.83 -1.55
C ALA A 493 -10.40 14.79 -1.56
N VAL A 494 -11.17 14.76 -2.65
CA VAL A 494 -12.44 15.47 -2.82
C VAL A 494 -13.54 14.43 -3.00
N HIS A 495 -14.67 14.62 -2.34
CA HIS A 495 -15.83 13.75 -2.45
C HIS A 495 -16.21 13.51 -3.92
N PRO A 496 -16.49 12.25 -4.35
CA PRO A 496 -16.74 11.93 -5.77
C PRO A 496 -17.81 12.81 -6.42
N ASP A 497 -18.91 13.08 -5.73
CA ASP A 497 -20.01 13.94 -6.25
C ASP A 497 -19.60 15.41 -6.43
N SER A 498 -18.45 15.81 -5.89
CA SER A 498 -17.95 17.20 -5.91
C SER A 498 -16.67 17.37 -6.74
N GLN A 499 -16.15 16.30 -7.35
CA GLN A 499 -14.97 16.35 -8.20
C GLN A 499 -15.18 17.12 -9.51
N GLN A 500 -14.07 17.42 -10.22
CA GLN A 500 -14.04 18.13 -11.52
C GLN A 500 -14.64 19.54 -11.51
N ARG A 501 -14.62 20.22 -10.35
CA ARG A 501 -15.15 21.58 -10.14
C ARG A 501 -14.11 22.57 -9.62
N GLY A 502 -12.84 22.20 -9.65
CA GLY A 502 -11.77 23.04 -9.14
C GLY A 502 -11.60 23.02 -7.61
N LEU A 503 -12.42 22.25 -6.86
CA LEU A 503 -12.35 22.21 -5.39
C LEU A 503 -10.97 21.77 -4.88
N GLY A 504 -10.34 20.78 -5.48
CA GLY A 504 -9.00 20.33 -5.08
C GLY A 504 -7.96 21.45 -5.16
N LYS A 505 -8.01 22.29 -6.21
CA LYS A 505 -7.13 23.46 -6.34
C LYS A 505 -7.45 24.51 -5.27
N GLN A 506 -8.73 24.75 -4.99
CA GLN A 506 -9.12 25.70 -3.95
C GLN A 506 -8.69 25.24 -2.56
N MET A 507 -8.79 23.93 -2.27
CA MET A 507 -8.26 23.33 -1.05
C MET A 507 -6.73 23.54 -0.93
N LEU A 508 -5.96 23.33 -2.00
CA LEU A 508 -4.52 23.56 -2.00
C LEU A 508 -4.17 25.04 -1.76
N ASN A 509 -4.89 25.96 -2.37
CA ASN A 509 -4.73 27.40 -2.13
C ASN A 509 -5.01 27.75 -0.65
N GLN A 510 -6.08 27.21 -0.09
CA GLN A 510 -6.44 27.47 1.31
C GLN A 510 -5.45 26.84 2.29
N LEU A 511 -4.84 25.68 1.96
CA LEU A 511 -3.72 25.11 2.71
C LEU A 511 -2.50 26.06 2.66
N TYR A 512 -2.18 26.60 1.50
CA TYR A 512 -1.09 27.56 1.36
C TYR A 512 -1.32 28.80 2.22
N ASP A 513 -2.52 29.42 2.12
CA ASP A 513 -2.88 30.60 2.93
C ASP A 513 -2.82 30.30 4.44
N TYR A 514 -3.26 29.11 4.86
CA TYR A 514 -3.19 28.66 6.24
C TYR A 514 -1.74 28.57 6.72
N TYR A 515 -0.87 27.90 5.95
CA TYR A 515 0.52 27.71 6.36
C TYR A 515 1.40 28.95 6.20
N CYS A 516 1.03 29.92 5.37
CA CYS A 516 1.65 31.24 5.37
C CYS A 516 1.43 32.02 6.68
N GLN A 517 0.35 31.71 7.42
CA GLN A 517 0.05 32.32 8.71
C GLN A 517 0.71 31.58 9.89
N VAL A 518 1.17 30.36 9.69
CA VAL A 518 1.90 29.58 10.69
C VAL A 518 3.38 29.96 10.65
N GLU A 519 3.91 30.41 11.77
CA GLU A 519 5.31 30.83 11.86
C GLU A 519 6.28 29.71 11.47
N GLN A 520 7.39 30.08 10.81
CA GLN A 520 8.53 29.23 10.49
C GLN A 520 8.25 28.07 9.51
N ILE A 521 7.19 28.09 8.72
CA ILE A 521 7.01 27.13 7.65
C ILE A 521 7.70 27.65 6.39
N ASP A 522 8.58 26.83 5.81
CA ASP A 522 9.35 27.20 4.63
C ASP A 522 8.65 26.84 3.31
N CYS A 523 8.00 25.68 3.24
CA CYS A 523 7.33 25.23 2.03
C CYS A 523 6.26 24.17 2.27
N LEU A 524 5.33 24.08 1.33
CA LEU A 524 4.49 22.92 1.12
C LEU A 524 5.11 22.02 0.07
N GLY A 525 4.86 20.71 0.14
CA GLY A 525 5.31 19.78 -0.89
C GLY A 525 4.46 18.53 -0.97
N ALA A 526 4.69 17.75 -2.03
CA ALA A 526 4.04 16.45 -2.21
C ALA A 526 4.97 15.49 -2.97
N SER A 527 4.69 14.19 -2.82
CA SER A 527 5.34 13.11 -3.56
C SER A 527 4.27 12.13 -4.02
N PHE A 528 4.21 11.85 -5.32
CA PHE A 528 3.16 11.02 -5.93
C PHE A 528 3.68 10.31 -7.18
N ALA A 529 2.95 9.28 -7.64
CA ALA A 529 3.22 8.64 -8.92
C ALA A 529 2.87 9.58 -10.08
N ALA A 530 3.73 9.64 -11.08
CA ALA A 530 3.65 10.61 -12.19
C ALA A 530 2.52 10.32 -13.20
N GLU A 531 1.28 10.15 -12.74
CA GLU A 531 0.12 10.14 -13.64
C GLU A 531 -0.02 11.55 -14.26
N PRO A 532 -0.10 11.71 -15.59
CA PRO A 532 -0.11 13.03 -16.22
C PRO A 532 -1.19 13.98 -15.70
N GLU A 533 -2.38 13.46 -15.39
CA GLU A 533 -3.48 14.25 -14.84
C GLU A 533 -3.14 14.77 -13.44
N VAL A 534 -2.50 13.95 -12.61
CA VAL A 534 -2.06 14.32 -11.26
C VAL A 534 -0.92 15.34 -11.34
N VAL A 535 0.04 15.17 -12.25
CA VAL A 535 1.09 16.16 -12.48
C VAL A 535 0.48 17.51 -12.87
N ARG A 536 -0.43 17.54 -13.86
CA ARG A 536 -1.11 18.78 -14.28
C ARG A 536 -1.88 19.45 -13.15
N PHE A 537 -2.53 18.66 -12.28
CA PHE A 537 -3.25 19.18 -11.11
C PHE A 537 -2.32 19.96 -10.16
N TRP A 538 -1.15 19.38 -9.82
CA TRP A 538 -0.18 20.04 -8.94
C TRP A 538 0.43 21.28 -9.59
N LEU A 539 0.82 21.21 -10.86
CA LEU A 539 1.36 22.35 -11.62
C LEU A 539 0.33 23.50 -11.73
N ALA A 540 -0.92 23.18 -12.06
CA ALA A 540 -1.99 24.16 -12.14
C ALA A 540 -2.33 24.80 -10.77
N SER A 541 -1.92 24.17 -9.67
CA SER A 541 -2.04 24.69 -8.31
C SER A 541 -0.81 25.47 -7.82
N GLY A 542 0.17 25.76 -8.72
CA GLY A 542 1.35 26.57 -8.42
C GLY A 542 2.55 25.79 -7.87
N TYR A 543 2.46 24.49 -7.73
CA TYR A 543 3.60 23.67 -7.28
C TYR A 543 4.60 23.48 -8.39
N SER A 544 5.87 23.51 -8.02
CA SER A 544 7.00 23.33 -8.94
C SER A 544 7.58 21.93 -8.82
N PRO A 545 7.80 21.18 -9.90
CA PRO A 545 8.52 19.92 -9.87
C PRO A 545 9.98 20.18 -9.49
N VAL A 546 10.51 19.39 -8.58
CA VAL A 546 11.87 19.54 -8.05
C VAL A 546 12.71 18.27 -8.16
N TRP A 547 12.07 17.12 -8.34
CA TRP A 547 12.75 15.85 -8.56
C TRP A 547 11.80 14.82 -9.18
N ALA A 548 12.36 13.85 -9.90
CA ALA A 548 11.67 12.66 -10.38
C ALA A 548 12.48 11.39 -10.10
N GLY A 549 11.81 10.37 -9.58
CA GLY A 549 12.43 9.08 -9.27
C GLY A 549 12.83 8.31 -10.53
N GLN A 550 13.96 7.61 -10.49
CA GLN A 550 14.42 6.78 -11.61
C GLN A 550 13.75 5.40 -11.63
N ARG A 551 13.34 4.91 -10.47
CA ARG A 551 12.68 3.62 -10.34
C ARG A 551 11.18 3.80 -10.51
N LEU A 552 10.59 2.88 -11.26
CA LEU A 552 9.14 2.79 -11.33
C LEU A 552 8.59 2.25 -10.01
N ASP A 553 7.53 2.87 -9.55
CA ASP A 553 6.77 2.38 -8.39
C ASP A 553 6.10 1.05 -8.73
N SER A 554 6.17 0.09 -7.82
CA SER A 554 5.65 -1.27 -8.06
C SER A 554 4.13 -1.33 -8.19
N ALA A 555 3.41 -0.35 -7.61
CA ALA A 555 1.95 -0.32 -7.63
C ALA A 555 1.39 0.41 -8.86
N THR A 556 2.12 1.40 -9.39
CA THR A 556 1.65 2.25 -10.50
C THR A 556 2.41 2.03 -11.81
N ALA A 557 3.60 1.41 -11.75
CA ALA A 557 4.57 1.31 -12.84
C ALA A 557 4.98 2.68 -13.43
N LEU A 558 4.88 3.75 -12.62
CA LEU A 558 5.24 5.11 -12.97
C LEU A 558 6.39 5.61 -12.07
N PRO A 559 7.22 6.55 -12.52
CA PRO A 559 8.18 7.22 -11.65
C PRO A 559 7.45 8.06 -10.59
N SER A 560 8.06 8.25 -9.43
CA SER A 560 7.58 9.23 -8.46
C SER A 560 8.01 10.64 -8.86
N VAL A 561 7.16 11.63 -8.65
CA VAL A 561 7.49 13.06 -8.81
C VAL A 561 7.34 13.76 -7.47
N GLN A 562 8.30 14.63 -7.17
CA GLN A 562 8.29 15.49 -6.00
C GLN A 562 8.06 16.93 -6.45
N VAL A 563 7.10 17.59 -5.80
CA VAL A 563 6.75 19.00 -6.07
C VAL A 563 6.83 19.81 -4.79
N VAL A 564 7.17 21.08 -4.93
CA VAL A 564 7.29 22.05 -3.83
C VAL A 564 6.59 23.35 -4.19
N LEU A 565 5.91 23.97 -3.22
CA LEU A 565 5.40 25.32 -3.24
C LEU A 565 6.09 26.12 -2.12
N PRO A 566 7.06 26.99 -2.44
CA PRO A 566 7.81 27.73 -1.42
C PRO A 566 6.97 28.80 -0.75
N ILE A 567 7.23 29.03 0.54
CA ILE A 567 6.66 30.10 1.37
C ILE A 567 7.77 31.08 1.74
N SER A 568 8.91 30.57 2.24
CA SER A 568 10.05 31.42 2.61
C SER A 568 10.96 31.71 1.40
N GLN A 569 11.76 32.78 1.50
CA GLN A 569 12.74 33.14 0.47
C GLN A 569 13.78 32.03 0.28
N ILE A 570 14.27 31.42 1.38
CA ILE A 570 15.26 30.33 1.30
C ILE A 570 14.69 29.11 0.59
N ALA A 571 13.42 28.78 0.83
CA ALA A 571 12.75 27.69 0.10
C ALA A 571 12.60 28.01 -1.40
N GLN A 572 12.36 29.29 -1.76
CA GLN A 572 12.32 29.73 -3.15
C GLN A 572 13.69 29.59 -3.85
N GLU A 573 14.77 29.93 -3.17
CA GLU A 573 16.12 29.78 -3.66
C GLU A 573 16.48 28.30 -3.89
N HIS A 574 16.17 27.44 -2.89
CA HIS A 574 16.36 25.98 -3.02
C HIS A 574 15.51 25.38 -4.15
N THR A 575 14.26 25.83 -4.29
CA THR A 575 13.37 25.36 -5.39
C THR A 575 13.96 25.73 -6.75
N ASN A 576 14.53 26.94 -6.90
CA ASN A 576 15.17 27.37 -8.14
C ASN A 576 16.41 26.52 -8.48
N LEU A 577 17.24 26.18 -7.50
CA LEU A 577 18.40 25.29 -7.68
C LEU A 577 17.96 23.90 -8.11
N LEU A 578 16.97 23.35 -7.43
CA LEU A 578 16.43 22.02 -7.75
C LEU A 578 15.77 21.96 -9.12
N GLN A 579 15.08 23.04 -9.55
CA GLN A 579 14.51 23.12 -10.89
C GLN A 579 15.62 23.19 -11.97
N ALA A 580 16.68 23.96 -11.73
CA ALA A 580 17.82 23.98 -12.65
C ALA A 580 18.43 22.57 -12.79
N HIS A 581 18.62 21.86 -11.68
CA HIS A 581 19.10 20.48 -11.67
C HIS A 581 18.14 19.52 -12.39
N LEU A 582 16.83 19.61 -12.14
CA LEU A 582 15.81 18.79 -12.78
C LEU A 582 15.78 18.96 -14.30
N PHE A 583 16.06 20.16 -14.81
CA PHE A 583 16.16 20.39 -16.25
C PHE A 583 17.22 19.48 -16.90
N TYR A 584 18.43 19.44 -16.35
CA TYR A 584 19.51 18.59 -16.86
C TYR A 584 19.17 17.09 -16.67
N TYR A 585 18.54 16.75 -15.56
CA TYR A 585 18.07 15.39 -15.33
C TYR A 585 17.06 14.94 -16.39
N CYS A 586 16.10 15.78 -16.76
CA CYS A 586 15.10 15.48 -17.80
C CYS A 586 15.74 15.28 -19.17
N LEU A 587 16.76 16.08 -19.52
CA LEU A 587 17.53 15.88 -20.75
C LEU A 587 18.30 14.57 -20.74
N ALA A 588 18.93 14.24 -19.62
CA ALA A 588 19.73 13.03 -19.49
C ALA A 588 18.90 11.75 -19.48
N ILE A 589 17.63 11.78 -19.02
CA ILE A 589 16.76 10.60 -18.97
C ILE A 589 15.94 10.39 -20.25
N GLU A 590 15.79 11.41 -21.07
CA GLU A 590 14.96 11.38 -22.29
C GLU A 590 15.24 10.17 -23.20
N PRO A 591 16.50 9.77 -23.46
CA PRO A 591 16.80 8.58 -24.24
C PRO A 591 16.30 7.27 -23.64
N ALA A 592 16.13 7.19 -22.31
CA ALA A 592 15.59 6.00 -21.61
C ALA A 592 14.06 5.98 -21.56
N TRP A 593 13.44 7.17 -21.62
CA TRP A 593 11.98 7.33 -21.52
C TRP A 593 11.33 7.41 -22.90
N GLN A 594 11.35 6.28 -23.64
CA GLN A 594 10.91 6.23 -25.04
C GLN A 594 9.41 5.99 -25.23
N SER A 595 8.69 5.46 -24.23
CA SER A 595 7.25 5.27 -24.35
C SER A 595 6.51 6.62 -24.46
N PRO A 596 5.36 6.70 -25.17
CA PRO A 596 4.59 7.93 -25.28
C PRO A 596 4.25 8.54 -23.92
N LEU A 597 3.85 7.70 -22.94
CA LEU A 597 3.54 8.13 -21.58
C LEU A 597 4.76 8.70 -20.84
N ALA A 598 5.92 8.04 -20.97
CA ALA A 598 7.15 8.52 -20.35
C ALA A 598 7.61 9.86 -20.94
N LYS A 599 7.49 10.05 -22.25
CA LYS A 599 7.76 11.33 -22.93
C LYS A 599 6.83 12.43 -22.43
N GLU A 600 5.52 12.16 -22.36
CA GLU A 600 4.53 13.11 -21.84
C GLU A 600 4.88 13.53 -20.40
N ILE A 601 5.23 12.57 -19.53
CA ILE A 601 5.64 12.84 -18.15
C ILE A 601 6.90 13.73 -18.15
N ASN A 602 7.93 13.39 -18.94
CA ASN A 602 9.16 14.15 -19.01
C ASN A 602 8.91 15.60 -19.45
N ASP A 603 8.07 15.80 -20.46
CA ASP A 603 7.71 17.13 -20.95
C ASP A 603 6.92 17.95 -19.90
N LEU A 604 6.04 17.30 -19.14
CA LEU A 604 5.28 17.97 -18.09
C LEU A 604 6.14 18.41 -16.90
N ILE A 605 7.13 17.61 -16.49
CA ILE A 605 7.96 17.90 -15.31
C ILE A 605 9.20 18.72 -15.63
N ARG A 606 9.60 18.83 -16.92
CA ARG A 606 10.79 19.56 -17.35
C ARG A 606 10.59 21.05 -17.13
N PRO A 607 11.38 21.70 -16.24
CA PRO A 607 11.29 23.15 -16.05
C PRO A 607 11.87 23.90 -17.26
N SER A 608 11.67 25.21 -17.28
CA SER A 608 12.42 26.09 -18.20
C SER A 608 13.90 26.05 -17.84
N PHE A 609 14.75 26.22 -18.85
CA PHE A 609 16.20 26.27 -18.65
C PHE A 609 16.59 27.36 -17.65
N LYS A 610 17.41 26.98 -16.68
CA LYS A 610 18.08 27.85 -15.73
C LYS A 610 19.53 27.36 -15.59
N PRO A 611 20.53 28.27 -15.59
CA PRO A 611 21.91 27.85 -15.37
C PRO A 611 22.07 27.25 -13.97
N VAL A 612 22.88 26.21 -13.87
CA VAL A 612 23.23 25.60 -12.60
C VAL A 612 24.25 26.45 -11.88
N ASN A 613 24.07 26.57 -10.55
CA ASN A 613 25.07 27.24 -9.71
C ASN A 613 26.31 26.34 -9.58
N THR A 614 27.49 26.87 -9.89
CA THR A 614 28.76 26.13 -9.84
C THR A 614 29.12 25.68 -8.44
N ALA A 615 28.75 26.44 -7.40
CA ALA A 615 28.93 26.02 -6.00
C ALA A 615 28.05 24.80 -5.64
N PHE A 616 26.83 24.74 -6.15
CA PHE A 616 25.97 23.55 -6.00
C PHE A 616 26.59 22.32 -6.70
N LEU A 617 27.13 22.50 -7.90
CA LEU A 617 27.77 21.41 -8.63
C LEU A 617 29.05 20.92 -7.93
N ALA A 618 29.87 21.84 -7.40
CA ALA A 618 31.06 21.49 -6.61
C ALA A 618 30.71 20.68 -5.36
N ASP A 619 29.68 21.11 -4.62
CA ASP A 619 29.19 20.39 -3.45
C ASP A 619 28.67 18.98 -3.83
N LEU A 620 27.95 18.86 -4.96
CA LEU A 620 27.46 17.60 -5.47
C LEU A 620 28.60 16.63 -5.83
N ILE A 621 29.65 17.13 -6.50
CA ILE A 621 30.86 16.36 -6.84
C ILE A 621 31.54 15.88 -5.56
N ALA A 622 31.74 16.77 -4.56
CA ALA A 622 32.31 16.41 -3.28
C ALA A 622 31.52 15.33 -2.52
N GLN A 623 30.18 15.39 -2.59
CA GLN A 623 29.31 14.34 -2.01
C GLN A 623 29.50 13.00 -2.70
N VAL A 624 29.66 12.96 -4.01
CA VAL A 624 29.85 11.75 -4.80
C VAL A 624 31.25 11.17 -4.57
N GLY A 625 32.27 11.99 -4.44
CA GLY A 625 33.64 11.57 -4.10
C GLY A 625 33.77 10.91 -2.73
N ALA A 626 32.88 11.26 -1.77
CA ALA A 626 32.78 10.55 -0.51
C ALA A 626 32.26 9.10 -0.73
N ALA A 627 32.83 8.14 0.01
CA ALA A 627 32.66 6.69 -0.24
C ALA A 627 31.21 6.15 -0.29
N LYS A 628 30.20 6.94 0.12
CA LYS A 628 28.78 6.56 0.14
C LYS A 628 27.84 7.54 -0.56
N GLY A 629 28.39 8.60 -1.21
CA GLY A 629 27.59 9.59 -1.90
C GLY A 629 26.67 9.01 -2.98
N ASN A 630 25.53 9.65 -3.19
CA ASN A 630 24.56 9.24 -4.21
C ASN A 630 25.01 9.70 -5.59
N VAL A 631 25.46 8.76 -6.40
CA VAL A 631 25.92 9.02 -7.78
C VAL A 631 24.79 9.42 -8.74
N TYR A 632 23.52 9.24 -8.37
CA TYR A 632 22.41 9.50 -9.27
C TYR A 632 22.21 10.99 -9.54
N ALA A 633 22.47 11.84 -8.57
CA ALA A 633 22.35 13.28 -8.73
C ALA A 633 23.39 13.86 -9.69
N ILE A 634 24.62 13.31 -9.74
CA ILE A 634 25.70 13.76 -10.63
C ILE A 634 25.59 13.22 -12.06
N LYS A 635 24.87 12.10 -12.26
CA LYS A 635 24.74 11.45 -13.58
C LYS A 635 24.43 12.40 -14.75
N PRO A 636 23.47 13.36 -14.62
CA PRO A 636 23.14 14.26 -15.71
C PRO A 636 24.34 15.11 -16.17
N TYR A 637 25.12 15.59 -15.22
CA TYR A 637 26.29 16.45 -15.49
C TYR A 637 27.45 15.64 -16.05
N LEU A 638 27.73 14.49 -15.48
CA LEU A 638 28.74 13.58 -16.03
C LEU A 638 28.38 13.19 -17.48
N TYR A 639 27.12 12.93 -17.78
CA TYR A 639 26.66 12.66 -19.13
C TYR A 639 26.93 13.84 -20.08
N GLN A 640 26.61 15.07 -19.66
CA GLN A 640 26.89 16.27 -20.46
C GLN A 640 28.39 16.48 -20.66
N ARG A 641 29.19 16.29 -19.62
CA ARG A 641 30.65 16.41 -19.69
C ARG A 641 31.24 15.38 -20.64
N LEU A 642 30.76 14.14 -20.63
CA LEU A 642 31.19 13.08 -21.53
C LEU A 642 30.84 13.41 -23.02
N LEU A 643 29.67 13.99 -23.25
CA LEU A 643 29.26 14.37 -24.61
C LEU A 643 30.14 15.50 -25.23
N ARG A 644 30.76 16.33 -24.39
CA ARG A 644 31.61 17.44 -24.82
C ARG A 644 33.10 17.07 -24.93
N ALA A 645 33.49 15.94 -24.39
CA ALA A 645 34.88 15.50 -24.39
C ALA A 645 35.37 15.18 -25.81
N GLN A 646 36.56 15.66 -26.16
CA GLN A 646 37.20 15.35 -27.44
C GLN A 646 37.69 13.89 -27.50
N GLU A 647 38.18 13.36 -26.38
CA GLU A 647 38.61 11.97 -26.22
C GLU A 647 37.92 11.35 -25.02
N LEU A 648 37.43 10.13 -25.17
CA LEU A 648 36.76 9.38 -24.10
C LEU A 648 37.66 8.24 -23.62
N PRO A 649 37.96 8.17 -22.32
CA PRO A 649 38.64 7.00 -21.75
C PRO A 649 37.78 5.74 -21.83
N ASN A 650 38.41 4.55 -21.81
CA ASN A 650 37.71 3.29 -21.96
C ASN A 650 36.60 3.06 -20.86
N ASN A 651 36.85 3.53 -19.66
CA ASN A 651 35.89 3.45 -18.55
C ASN A 651 34.65 4.35 -18.81
N ALA A 652 34.82 5.50 -19.47
CA ALA A 652 33.73 6.38 -19.88
C ALA A 652 32.85 5.74 -20.96
N LEU A 653 33.43 5.03 -21.91
CA LEU A 653 32.68 4.27 -22.92
C LEU A 653 31.85 3.16 -22.29
N VAL A 654 32.44 2.42 -21.32
CA VAL A 654 31.73 1.40 -20.54
C VAL A 654 30.62 2.02 -19.71
N TRP A 655 30.84 3.21 -19.13
CA TRP A 655 29.83 3.92 -18.37
C TRP A 655 28.66 4.37 -19.26
N LEU A 656 28.94 4.94 -20.45
CA LEU A 656 27.90 5.36 -21.40
C LEU A 656 27.08 4.17 -21.90
N ASP A 657 27.69 3.03 -22.23
CA ASP A 657 26.98 1.84 -22.65
C ASP A 657 26.06 1.29 -21.53
N ASN A 658 26.48 1.42 -20.27
CA ASN A 658 25.67 0.98 -19.12
C ASN A 658 24.68 2.02 -18.63
N TYR A 659 24.86 3.29 -18.95
CA TYR A 659 23.92 4.36 -18.59
C TYR A 659 22.50 4.07 -19.07
N TRP A 660 22.38 3.49 -20.27
CA TRP A 660 21.11 3.17 -20.91
C TRP A 660 20.74 1.68 -20.83
N GLN A 661 21.70 0.78 -20.87
CA GLN A 661 21.46 -0.66 -21.06
C GLN A 661 21.49 -1.51 -19.78
N ALA A 662 21.84 -0.90 -18.65
CA ALA A 662 21.90 -1.55 -17.33
C ALA A 662 22.64 -2.90 -17.30
N LYS A 663 23.72 -3.06 -18.07
CA LYS A 663 24.53 -4.30 -18.16
C LYS A 663 25.36 -4.59 -16.91
N LEU A 664 25.71 -3.54 -16.15
CA LEU A 664 26.44 -3.68 -14.88
C LEU A 664 25.49 -3.80 -13.71
N THR A 665 25.93 -4.49 -12.66
CA THR A 665 25.22 -4.44 -11.38
C THR A 665 25.25 -3.01 -10.82
N GLN A 666 24.26 -2.64 -10.03
CA GLN A 666 24.17 -1.33 -9.40
C GLN A 666 25.46 -0.95 -8.66
N LYS A 667 26.11 -1.90 -7.97
CA LYS A 667 27.36 -1.70 -7.23
C LYS A 667 28.52 -1.34 -8.17
N GLN A 668 28.65 -2.07 -9.28
CA GLN A 668 29.68 -1.82 -10.30
C GLN A 668 29.50 -0.47 -10.98
N PHE A 669 28.24 -0.11 -11.35
CA PHE A 669 27.94 1.15 -11.98
C PHE A 669 28.21 2.35 -11.05
N VAL A 670 27.89 2.24 -9.77
CA VAL A 670 28.18 3.24 -8.74
C VAL A 670 29.71 3.43 -8.58
N ALA A 671 30.48 2.36 -8.53
CA ALA A 671 31.93 2.44 -8.44
C ALA A 671 32.53 3.15 -9.67
N LEU A 672 32.14 2.72 -10.88
CA LEU A 672 32.62 3.32 -12.12
C LEU A 672 32.24 4.82 -12.24
N THR A 673 31.05 5.21 -11.78
CA THR A 673 30.65 6.63 -11.78
C THR A 673 31.54 7.47 -10.87
N ARG A 674 31.88 6.95 -9.68
CA ARG A 674 32.78 7.65 -8.76
C ARG A 674 34.17 7.82 -9.32
N ASP A 675 34.71 6.75 -9.87
CA ASP A 675 36.06 6.78 -10.45
C ASP A 675 36.15 7.83 -11.56
N LEU A 676 35.15 7.90 -12.44
CA LEU A 676 35.09 8.92 -13.50
C LEU A 676 34.92 10.34 -12.96
N VAL A 677 34.08 10.53 -11.95
CA VAL A 677 33.88 11.86 -11.35
C VAL A 677 35.16 12.36 -10.70
N VAL A 678 35.87 11.51 -9.96
CA VAL A 678 37.14 11.89 -9.32
C VAL A 678 38.21 12.15 -10.36
N GLU A 679 38.38 11.25 -11.35
CA GLU A 679 39.38 11.42 -12.42
C GLU A 679 39.19 12.71 -13.18
N TRP A 680 37.98 13.09 -13.49
CA TRP A 680 37.71 14.28 -14.32
C TRP A 680 37.69 15.55 -13.51
N TYR A 681 37.20 15.50 -12.25
CA TYR A 681 37.29 16.68 -11.39
C TYR A 681 38.75 17.06 -11.07
N ASP A 682 39.59 16.08 -10.81
CA ASP A 682 41.04 16.31 -10.60
C ASP A 682 41.73 16.88 -11.83
N ASN A 683 41.24 16.55 -13.04
CA ASN A 683 41.78 17.07 -14.29
C ASN A 683 41.24 18.46 -14.65
N ASP A 684 39.96 18.73 -14.43
CA ASP A 684 39.30 20.01 -14.79
C ASP A 684 39.54 21.09 -13.72
N GLY A 685 39.97 20.74 -12.51
CA GLY A 685 40.17 21.65 -11.38
C GLY A 685 38.85 22.35 -10.97
N ASP A 686 38.97 23.66 -10.69
CA ASP A 686 37.82 24.47 -10.27
C ASP A 686 36.95 24.97 -11.46
N ASP A 687 37.34 24.70 -12.71
CA ASP A 687 36.55 25.08 -13.87
C ASP A 687 35.47 24.04 -14.20
N LEU A 688 34.27 24.26 -13.67
CA LEU A 688 33.12 23.42 -13.89
C LEU A 688 32.26 23.80 -15.12
N SER A 689 32.74 24.68 -15.96
CA SER A 689 32.00 25.13 -17.18
C SER A 689 31.70 24.00 -18.15
N GLU A 690 32.57 22.98 -18.21
CA GLU A 690 32.41 21.80 -19.06
C GLU A 690 31.37 20.81 -18.55
N TRP A 691 30.95 20.95 -17.29
CA TRP A 691 29.95 20.06 -16.66
C TRP A 691 28.51 20.56 -16.83
N CYS A 692 28.29 21.79 -17.29
CA CYS A 692 26.98 22.45 -17.38
C CYS A 692 26.48 22.71 -18.79
#